data_7fbf6c1bdf3b44163992513707b8aa07
#
_entry.id   7fbf6c1bdf3b44163992513707b8aa07
#
_cell.length_a   1.000
_cell.length_b   1.000
_cell.length_c   1.000
_cell.angle_alpha   90.00
_cell.angle_beta   90.00
_cell.angle_gamma   90.00
#
_symmetry.space_group_name_H-M   'P 1'
#
loop_
_entity.id
_entity.type
_entity.pdbx_description
1 polymer ?
#
loop_
_entity_poly.entity_id
_entity_poly.type
_entity_poly.pdbx_seq_one_letter_code
_entity_poly.pdbx_strand_id
1 'polypeptide(L)'
;MKNILIAIRSIFKKGRHNVMKIVSLGIGLAVGLVLIAKVYFEQSYDDFYPDRDRVYQVWAKYQQNGGELKDYPQTSGGIAPTMQQQIPEIETVTRYTSFGDWTFTMTDTKMKYSGRCIIADSCFFDILPRPMLIGNAKEVLSTPMYVLVSSRIAKNIGGDVIGKNFTVDSSPGRTMTIGGVFEEVPENSHSRYDVIVSMASAGRFMWEGSPTNMLGNDRYISYVKLHKGVNPLALEEQVHTFVNSYFPPEEQQKTGFNIGFSFHELDGLHKELPQVKRMTWILSLLAFALIFTAVMNYILIVISSIVNRSKEVAVHKCYGASENNIHGMMFGEALVHIVLSLILALLLILAFRGTVEELLATSLDSLLLSNGSLVLLGICILVFFVSGFMPGSLYARIPVASAFRNYRENKRIWKKALLLVQFVATGFLVTMLVFVARQYTFMVNDRPGYAYENLAYCGLAGVDSTSRAKILDEVMRLPGVVAATTVYQLPFEHASGNNILLPGETQELFNIADLYWVGNGYLDMMEIPVIQGRSFTENVTNSREVMVDRRFVEKMKLVAGWTDDVVGKDICVTEHSKWNEEPFTICGVYENIRLGGISNQDMRPSVLFYAHKPMYTLQVKFHELSNDSMARLQQKISETFPDRELNAISFRSEIMDLYKDSRQFRDSVMIGGLVTLLVTLIGLIGYTNDEVS
;
A
#
# COMPACT_ATOMS: atom_id res chain seq x y z
N MET A 1 6.72 -18.78 -45.01
CA MET A 1 5.50 -19.60 -45.02
C MET A 1 5.75 -21.11 -44.99
N LYS A 2 6.60 -21.70 -45.89
CA LYS A 2 6.87 -23.15 -45.87
C LYS A 2 7.33 -23.70 -44.51
N ASN A 3 8.25 -23.04 -43.83
CA ASN A 3 8.78 -23.49 -42.52
C ASN A 3 7.72 -23.51 -41.42
N ILE A 4 6.78 -22.55 -41.41
CA ILE A 4 5.67 -22.48 -40.41
C ILE A 4 4.68 -23.63 -40.65
N LEU A 5 4.33 -23.94 -41.90
CA LEU A 5 3.45 -25.07 -42.21
C LEU A 5 4.08 -26.42 -41.81
N ILE A 6 5.39 -26.59 -42.02
CA ILE A 6 6.13 -27.76 -41.54
C ILE A 6 6.13 -27.81 -40.00
N ALA A 7 6.33 -26.70 -39.34
CA ALA A 7 6.29 -26.59 -37.88
C ALA A 7 4.91 -26.96 -37.31
N ILE A 8 3.81 -26.47 -37.89
CA ILE A 8 2.43 -26.82 -37.46
C ILE A 8 2.17 -28.32 -37.61
N ARG A 9 2.56 -28.91 -38.76
CA ARG A 9 2.44 -30.36 -38.96
C ARG A 9 3.30 -31.17 -37.98
N SER A 10 4.39 -30.62 -37.48
CA SER A 10 5.31 -31.27 -36.54
C SER A 10 4.75 -31.39 -35.13
N ILE A 11 3.77 -30.53 -34.75
CA ILE A 11 3.19 -30.51 -33.40
C ILE A 11 2.56 -31.84 -33.02
N PHE A 12 1.89 -32.48 -33.98
CA PHE A 12 1.17 -33.76 -33.78
C PHE A 12 2.07 -35.00 -33.93
N LYS A 13 3.36 -34.85 -34.20
CA LYS A 13 4.27 -36.00 -34.31
C LYS A 13 4.61 -36.58 -32.92
N LYS A 14 4.37 -37.86 -32.73
CA LYS A 14 4.77 -38.59 -31.49
C LYS A 14 6.30 -38.54 -31.31
N GLY A 15 6.75 -38.49 -30.04
CA GLY A 15 8.17 -38.47 -29.67
C GLY A 15 8.87 -37.10 -29.70
N ARG A 16 8.14 -36.00 -29.94
CA ARG A 16 8.72 -34.65 -29.96
C ARG A 16 8.47 -33.84 -28.65
N HIS A 17 7.73 -34.40 -27.70
CA HIS A 17 7.37 -33.78 -26.41
C HIS A 17 6.82 -32.32 -26.53
N ASN A 18 6.13 -32.02 -27.66
CA ASN A 18 5.69 -30.66 -27.95
C ASN A 18 4.70 -30.11 -26.90
N VAL A 19 3.83 -30.97 -26.36
CA VAL A 19 2.91 -30.58 -25.27
C VAL A 19 3.69 -30.10 -24.04
N MET A 20 4.75 -30.82 -23.65
CA MET A 20 5.57 -30.42 -22.49
C MET A 20 6.30 -29.09 -22.74
N LYS A 21 6.81 -28.88 -23.97
CA LYS A 21 7.43 -27.61 -24.39
C LYS A 21 6.44 -26.43 -24.24
N ILE A 22 5.23 -26.60 -24.80
CA ILE A 22 4.19 -25.57 -24.83
C ILE A 22 3.67 -25.30 -23.41
N VAL A 23 3.39 -26.35 -22.65
CA VAL A 23 2.83 -26.22 -21.29
C VAL A 23 3.85 -25.60 -20.34
N SER A 24 5.09 -26.08 -20.31
CA SER A 24 6.12 -25.52 -19.42
C SER A 24 6.44 -24.05 -19.74
N LEU A 25 6.55 -23.72 -21.03
CA LEU A 25 6.80 -22.35 -21.48
C LEU A 25 5.56 -21.47 -21.25
N GLY A 26 4.35 -21.98 -21.51
CA GLY A 26 3.09 -21.24 -21.33
C GLY A 26 2.81 -20.89 -19.89
N ILE A 27 3.00 -21.84 -18.95
CA ILE A 27 2.85 -21.59 -17.52
C ILE A 27 3.90 -20.56 -17.03
N GLY A 28 5.16 -20.75 -17.44
CA GLY A 28 6.24 -19.84 -17.08
C GLY A 28 6.03 -18.42 -17.60
N LEU A 29 5.56 -18.29 -18.85
CA LEU A 29 5.21 -16.99 -19.43
C LEU A 29 3.99 -16.37 -18.76
N ALA A 30 2.94 -17.14 -18.41
CA ALA A 30 1.75 -16.62 -17.76
C ALA A 30 2.11 -15.88 -16.47
N VAL A 31 2.79 -16.55 -15.56
CA VAL A 31 3.16 -15.96 -14.26
C VAL A 31 4.29 -14.94 -14.43
N GLY A 32 5.31 -15.23 -15.23
CA GLY A 32 6.45 -14.33 -15.43
C GLY A 32 6.06 -12.99 -16.04
N LEU A 33 5.19 -12.97 -17.05
CA LEU A 33 4.71 -11.73 -17.67
C LEU A 33 3.83 -10.91 -16.72
N VAL A 34 2.98 -11.57 -15.91
CA VAL A 34 2.17 -10.89 -14.89
C VAL A 34 3.05 -10.23 -13.82
N LEU A 35 4.09 -10.92 -13.35
CA LEU A 35 5.02 -10.35 -12.37
C LEU A 35 5.80 -9.16 -12.94
N ILE A 36 6.22 -9.23 -14.22
CA ILE A 36 6.89 -8.10 -14.87
C ILE A 36 5.92 -6.94 -15.09
N ALA A 37 4.67 -7.22 -15.46
CA ALA A 37 3.64 -6.19 -15.58
C ALA A 37 3.43 -5.47 -14.25
N LYS A 38 3.41 -6.21 -13.12
CA LYS A 38 3.34 -5.60 -11.78
C LYS A 38 4.55 -4.75 -11.45
N VAL A 39 5.76 -5.24 -11.74
CA VAL A 39 7.00 -4.47 -11.55
C VAL A 39 6.95 -3.17 -12.36
N TYR A 40 6.53 -3.23 -13.62
CA TYR A 40 6.37 -2.03 -14.44
C TYR A 40 5.31 -1.09 -13.87
N PHE A 41 4.16 -1.62 -13.45
CA PHE A 41 3.09 -0.85 -12.83
C PHE A 41 3.60 -0.07 -11.60
N GLU A 42 4.35 -0.71 -10.70
CA GLU A 42 4.94 -0.05 -9.51
C GLU A 42 5.98 1.03 -9.89
N GLN A 43 6.67 0.86 -11.01
CA GLN A 43 7.64 1.84 -11.51
C GLN A 43 6.99 2.98 -12.32
N SER A 44 5.73 2.83 -12.72
CA SER A 44 4.98 3.79 -13.53
C SER A 44 4.05 4.69 -12.72
N TYR A 45 4.19 4.71 -11.39
CA TYR A 45 3.38 5.59 -10.54
C TYR A 45 3.59 7.04 -10.94
N ASP A 46 2.46 7.76 -11.10
CA ASP A 46 2.39 9.18 -11.41
C ASP A 46 3.03 9.62 -12.74
N ASP A 47 3.45 8.66 -13.58
CA ASP A 47 4.08 8.92 -14.89
C ASP A 47 3.16 9.68 -15.86
N PHE A 48 1.85 9.69 -15.62
CA PHE A 48 0.87 10.35 -16.45
C PHE A 48 0.77 11.88 -16.21
N TYR A 49 1.41 12.42 -15.17
CA TYR A 49 1.46 13.86 -14.93
C TYR A 49 2.52 14.52 -15.84
N PRO A 50 2.14 15.53 -16.65
CA PRO A 50 3.03 16.07 -17.68
C PRO A 50 4.24 16.83 -17.12
N ASP A 51 4.12 17.47 -15.97
CA ASP A 51 5.16 18.32 -15.35
C ASP A 51 5.77 17.68 -14.08
N ARG A 52 5.71 16.34 -13.95
CA ARG A 52 6.13 15.61 -12.74
C ARG A 52 7.57 15.89 -12.30
N ASP A 53 8.44 16.23 -13.24
CA ASP A 53 9.85 16.58 -13.02
C ASP A 53 10.06 17.94 -12.34
N ARG A 54 9.00 18.74 -12.27
CA ARG A 54 9.00 20.09 -11.66
C ARG A 54 8.07 20.19 -10.45
N VAL A 55 7.34 19.12 -10.14
CA VAL A 55 6.39 19.06 -9.03
C VAL A 55 7.01 18.33 -7.86
N TYR A 56 6.98 18.96 -6.69
CA TYR A 56 7.55 18.45 -5.45
C TYR A 56 6.51 18.48 -4.35
N GLN A 57 6.44 17.41 -3.56
CA GLN A 57 5.73 17.42 -2.29
C GLN A 57 6.59 18.08 -1.24
N VAL A 58 6.01 18.95 -0.44
CA VAL A 58 6.67 19.61 0.69
C VAL A 58 6.49 18.74 1.92
N TRP A 59 7.60 18.30 2.52
CA TRP A 59 7.61 17.59 3.79
C TRP A 59 8.10 18.50 4.90
N ALA A 60 7.40 18.47 6.03
CA ALA A 60 7.87 19.15 7.24
C ALA A 60 8.96 18.33 7.94
N LYS A 61 9.98 19.01 8.44
CA LYS A 61 11.07 18.43 9.24
C LYS A 61 10.99 18.97 10.65
N TYR A 62 10.95 18.07 11.61
CA TYR A 62 10.89 18.43 13.02
C TYR A 62 12.03 17.80 13.81
N GLN A 63 12.68 18.62 14.65
CA GLN A 63 13.67 18.17 15.61
C GLN A 63 13.35 18.79 16.97
N GLN A 64 13.27 17.99 18.00
CA GLN A 64 12.97 18.45 19.36
C GLN A 64 14.12 18.17 20.30
N ASN A 65 14.57 19.20 21.03
CA ASN A 65 15.61 19.13 22.06
C ASN A 65 16.92 18.42 21.61
N GLY A 66 17.35 18.68 20.37
CA GLY A 66 18.56 18.05 19.79
C GLY A 66 18.40 16.54 19.48
N GLY A 67 17.17 16.01 19.53
CA GLY A 67 16.86 14.64 19.16
C GLY A 67 17.01 14.37 17.67
N GLU A 68 16.48 13.25 17.21
CA GLU A 68 16.49 12.86 15.79
C GLU A 68 15.60 13.79 14.95
N LEU A 69 16.12 14.21 13.79
CA LEU A 69 15.35 14.96 12.80
C LEU A 69 14.33 14.00 12.14
N LYS A 70 13.06 14.33 12.23
CA LYS A 70 11.98 13.52 11.66
C LYS A 70 11.34 14.23 10.48
N ASP A 71 11.17 13.50 9.37
CA ASP A 71 10.45 13.94 8.18
C ASP A 71 8.99 13.50 8.23
N TYR A 72 8.08 14.44 7.94
CA TYR A 72 6.64 14.19 7.86
C TYR A 72 6.11 14.60 6.49
N PRO A 73 5.37 13.72 5.78
CA PRO A 73 4.86 14.00 4.44
C PRO A 73 3.66 14.96 4.43
N GLN A 74 3.50 15.74 5.47
CA GLN A 74 2.40 16.68 5.66
C GLN A 74 2.93 17.99 6.22
N THR A 75 2.16 19.06 6.01
CA THR A 75 2.48 20.40 6.50
C THR A 75 1.26 21.04 7.16
N SER A 76 1.47 22.11 7.91
CA SER A 76 0.40 23.01 8.34
C SER A 76 -0.18 23.75 7.12
N GLY A 77 -1.45 24.15 7.23
CA GLY A 77 -2.20 24.65 6.08
C GLY A 77 -1.64 25.94 5.46
N GLY A 78 -1.07 26.85 6.24
CA GLY A 78 -0.51 28.11 5.76
C GLY A 78 0.81 28.01 5.01
N ILE A 79 1.55 26.89 5.16
CA ILE A 79 2.95 26.77 4.70
C ILE A 79 3.09 26.96 3.19
N ALA A 80 2.45 26.13 2.37
CA ALA A 80 2.64 26.18 0.91
C ALA A 80 2.19 27.51 0.27
N PRO A 81 1.01 28.09 0.62
CA PRO A 81 0.62 29.39 0.11
C PRO A 81 1.59 30.51 0.49
N THR A 82 2.16 30.45 1.68
CA THR A 82 3.10 31.46 2.15
C THR A 82 4.48 31.30 1.49
N MET A 83 4.92 30.04 1.27
CA MET A 83 6.15 29.76 0.48
C MET A 83 6.03 30.37 -0.92
N GLN A 84 4.90 30.23 -1.61
CA GLN A 84 4.69 30.83 -2.94
C GLN A 84 4.86 32.34 -2.94
N GLN A 85 4.46 33.02 -1.86
CA GLN A 85 4.58 34.48 -1.76
C GLN A 85 6.02 34.94 -1.53
N GLN A 86 6.87 34.10 -0.89
CA GLN A 86 8.21 34.49 -0.47
C GLN A 86 9.34 33.91 -1.31
N ILE A 87 9.09 32.81 -2.02
CA ILE A 87 10.09 32.10 -2.83
C ILE A 87 9.71 32.25 -4.32
N PRO A 88 10.39 33.19 -5.04
CA PRO A 88 10.02 33.49 -6.43
C PRO A 88 10.19 32.33 -7.42
N GLU A 89 11.00 31.32 -7.08
CA GLU A 89 11.25 30.14 -7.90
C GLU A 89 10.05 29.20 -7.93
N ILE A 90 9.09 29.37 -7.02
CA ILE A 90 7.85 28.60 -6.98
C ILE A 90 6.82 29.24 -7.93
N GLU A 91 6.48 28.53 -9.00
CA GLU A 91 5.51 28.94 -10.01
C GLU A 91 4.09 28.93 -9.43
N THR A 92 3.70 27.83 -8.80
CA THR A 92 2.38 27.66 -8.17
C THR A 92 2.42 26.60 -7.08
N VAL A 93 1.45 26.64 -6.16
CA VAL A 93 1.31 25.68 -5.07
C VAL A 93 -0.11 25.15 -5.02
N THR A 94 -0.28 23.97 -4.48
CA THR A 94 -1.58 23.43 -4.08
C THR A 94 -1.45 22.56 -2.84
N ARG A 95 -2.55 22.36 -2.17
CA ARG A 95 -2.63 21.46 -1.03
C ARG A 95 -3.99 20.79 -0.99
N TYR A 96 -3.99 19.63 -0.39
CA TYR A 96 -5.23 18.95 -0.04
C TYR A 96 -5.12 18.26 1.31
N THR A 97 -6.26 17.94 1.90
CA THR A 97 -6.36 17.07 3.07
C THR A 97 -7.33 15.95 2.79
N SER A 98 -6.97 14.72 3.21
CA SER A 98 -7.81 13.53 3.02
C SER A 98 -8.75 13.36 4.20
N PHE A 99 -9.98 12.95 3.91
CA PHE A 99 -10.99 12.53 4.88
C PHE A 99 -11.31 11.03 4.79
N GLY A 100 -10.53 10.28 4.03
CA GLY A 100 -10.76 8.86 3.80
C GLY A 100 -11.98 8.56 2.93
N ASP A 101 -12.57 7.41 3.14
CA ASP A 101 -13.76 7.00 2.40
C ASP A 101 -15.03 7.60 3.05
N TRP A 102 -15.76 8.39 2.26
CA TRP A 102 -17.04 8.93 2.67
C TRP A 102 -18.19 8.13 2.07
N THR A 103 -19.18 7.86 2.90
CA THR A 103 -20.51 7.46 2.44
C THR A 103 -21.37 8.70 2.34
N PHE A 104 -21.91 8.96 1.17
CA PHE A 104 -22.77 10.11 0.90
C PHE A 104 -24.12 9.67 0.35
N THR A 105 -25.16 10.35 0.80
CA THR A 105 -26.56 10.07 0.47
C THR A 105 -27.09 11.15 -0.44
N MET A 106 -27.55 10.78 -1.65
CA MET A 106 -28.18 11.71 -2.59
C MET A 106 -29.50 12.25 -2.01
N THR A 107 -29.70 13.56 -2.14
CA THR A 107 -30.88 14.22 -1.53
C THR A 107 -32.18 13.84 -2.24
N ASP A 108 -32.14 13.63 -3.55
CA ASP A 108 -33.28 13.30 -4.41
C ASP A 108 -33.68 11.81 -4.35
N THR A 109 -32.73 10.92 -4.59
CA THR A 109 -32.98 9.48 -4.72
C THR A 109 -32.83 8.71 -3.40
N LYS A 110 -32.23 9.30 -2.38
CA LYS A 110 -31.83 8.65 -1.11
C LYS A 110 -30.86 7.47 -1.29
N MET A 111 -30.31 7.32 -2.49
CA MET A 111 -29.30 6.30 -2.74
C MET A 111 -27.96 6.69 -2.12
N LYS A 112 -27.26 5.68 -1.60
CA LYS A 112 -25.95 5.83 -0.97
C LYS A 112 -24.84 5.43 -1.93
N TYR A 113 -23.76 6.17 -1.90
CA TYR A 113 -22.55 5.91 -2.64
C TYR A 113 -21.33 6.11 -1.73
N SER A 114 -20.26 5.39 -2.00
CA SER A 114 -19.00 5.54 -1.27
C SER A 114 -17.87 5.93 -2.20
N GLY A 115 -17.00 6.79 -1.73
CA GLY A 115 -15.84 7.24 -2.48
C GLY A 115 -14.83 7.96 -1.60
N ARG A 116 -13.56 7.88 -1.98
CA ARG A 116 -12.47 8.57 -1.29
C ARG A 116 -12.59 10.06 -1.48
N CYS A 117 -12.66 10.80 -0.36
CA CYS A 117 -12.87 12.24 -0.36
C CYS A 117 -11.62 13.00 0.07
N ILE A 118 -11.34 14.08 -0.66
CA ILE A 118 -10.33 15.09 -0.30
C ILE A 118 -10.97 16.48 -0.31
N ILE A 119 -10.38 17.40 0.46
CA ILE A 119 -10.65 18.83 0.35
C ILE A 119 -9.41 19.47 -0.26
N ALA A 120 -9.54 20.18 -1.39
CA ALA A 120 -8.41 20.71 -2.15
C ALA A 120 -8.60 22.16 -2.60
N ASP A 121 -7.48 22.84 -2.85
CA ASP A 121 -7.44 24.21 -3.38
C ASP A 121 -7.99 24.28 -4.81
N SER A 122 -8.45 25.47 -5.23
CA SER A 122 -8.99 25.71 -6.58
C SER A 122 -7.98 25.48 -7.71
N CYS A 123 -6.67 25.59 -7.42
CA CYS A 123 -5.57 25.36 -8.35
C CYS A 123 -5.06 23.90 -8.32
N PHE A 124 -5.78 22.98 -7.69
CA PHE A 124 -5.34 21.59 -7.53
C PHE A 124 -5.00 20.94 -8.88
N PHE A 125 -5.82 21.12 -9.91
CA PHE A 125 -5.58 20.57 -11.24
C PHE A 125 -4.56 21.36 -12.08
N ASP A 126 -4.07 22.51 -11.61
CA ASP A 126 -2.95 23.21 -12.25
C ASP A 126 -1.61 22.49 -11.97
N ILE A 127 -1.54 21.70 -10.88
CA ILE A 127 -0.36 20.95 -10.45
C ILE A 127 -0.52 19.45 -10.71
N LEU A 128 -1.65 18.86 -10.32
CA LEU A 128 -2.00 17.45 -10.51
C LEU A 128 -3.17 17.32 -11.51
N PRO A 129 -2.94 17.60 -12.79
CA PRO A 129 -4.01 17.76 -13.77
C PRO A 129 -4.76 16.46 -14.03
N ARG A 130 -6.10 16.57 -14.06
CA ARG A 130 -7.00 15.53 -14.59
C ARG A 130 -7.92 16.16 -15.62
N PRO A 131 -8.21 15.47 -16.74
CA PRO A 131 -9.17 15.96 -17.73
C PRO A 131 -10.54 16.18 -17.11
N MET A 132 -11.08 17.37 -17.30
CA MET A 132 -12.48 17.65 -16.95
C MET A 132 -13.39 17.13 -18.06
N LEU A 133 -14.37 16.31 -17.68
CA LEU A 133 -15.40 15.84 -18.60
C LEU A 133 -16.58 16.80 -18.66
N ILE A 134 -16.95 17.39 -17.51
CA ILE A 134 -18.04 18.38 -17.40
C ILE A 134 -17.65 19.43 -16.36
N GLY A 135 -17.86 20.68 -16.65
CA GLY A 135 -17.59 21.81 -15.76
C GLY A 135 -16.16 22.33 -15.79
N ASN A 136 -15.86 23.29 -14.92
CA ASN A 136 -14.55 23.90 -14.76
C ASN A 136 -14.06 23.70 -13.33
N ALA A 137 -12.92 23.02 -13.17
CA ALA A 137 -12.39 22.65 -11.87
C ALA A 137 -12.13 23.87 -10.97
N LYS A 138 -11.51 24.92 -11.51
CA LYS A 138 -11.14 26.13 -10.78
C LYS A 138 -12.36 26.88 -10.25
N GLU A 139 -13.40 26.99 -11.07
CA GLU A 139 -14.66 27.61 -10.70
C GLU A 139 -15.37 26.83 -9.59
N VAL A 140 -15.52 25.53 -9.77
CA VAL A 140 -16.17 24.64 -8.79
C VAL A 140 -15.43 24.65 -7.47
N LEU A 141 -14.10 24.48 -7.48
CA LEU A 141 -13.29 24.43 -6.25
C LEU A 141 -13.06 25.81 -5.60
N SER A 142 -13.43 26.90 -6.25
CA SER A 142 -13.49 28.24 -5.64
C SER A 142 -14.82 28.50 -4.91
N THR A 143 -15.86 27.71 -5.19
CA THR A 143 -17.20 27.91 -4.65
C THR A 143 -17.43 27.05 -3.42
N PRO A 144 -17.80 27.62 -2.25
CA PRO A 144 -18.07 26.85 -1.04
C PRO A 144 -19.18 25.83 -1.25
N MET A 145 -19.02 24.64 -0.66
CA MET A 145 -19.96 23.50 -0.69
C MET A 145 -20.21 22.93 -2.10
N TYR A 146 -19.38 23.30 -3.09
CA TYR A 146 -19.35 22.64 -4.38
C TYR A 146 -18.27 21.56 -4.41
N VAL A 147 -18.52 20.52 -5.20
CA VAL A 147 -17.62 19.37 -5.33
C VAL A 147 -17.43 18.97 -6.79
N LEU A 148 -16.27 18.38 -7.05
CA LEU A 148 -16.00 17.60 -8.24
C LEU A 148 -16.15 16.11 -7.91
N VAL A 149 -16.72 15.33 -8.82
CA VAL A 149 -16.82 13.88 -8.69
C VAL A 149 -16.10 13.18 -9.83
N SER A 150 -15.53 12.00 -9.58
CA SER A 150 -14.92 11.19 -10.62
C SER A 150 -15.94 10.63 -11.61
N SER A 151 -15.50 10.33 -12.83
CA SER A 151 -16.35 9.67 -13.85
C SER A 151 -16.93 8.36 -13.35
N ARG A 152 -16.23 7.62 -12.47
CA ARG A 152 -16.71 6.40 -11.81
C ARG A 152 -17.95 6.69 -10.94
N ILE A 153 -17.86 7.69 -10.07
CA ILE A 153 -18.99 8.10 -9.20
C ILE A 153 -20.14 8.63 -10.03
N ALA A 154 -19.86 9.50 -11.02
CA ALA A 154 -20.89 10.04 -11.90
C ALA A 154 -21.65 8.94 -12.66
N LYS A 155 -20.96 7.91 -13.15
CA LYS A 155 -21.55 6.76 -13.82
C LYS A 155 -22.43 5.93 -12.88
N ASN A 156 -22.02 5.76 -11.62
CA ASN A 156 -22.80 5.02 -10.62
C ASN A 156 -24.08 5.76 -10.23
N ILE A 157 -24.04 7.09 -10.10
CA ILE A 157 -25.23 7.93 -9.83
C ILE A 157 -26.19 7.89 -11.03
N GLY A 158 -25.67 7.94 -12.25
CA GLY A 158 -26.43 7.89 -13.49
C GLY A 158 -27.15 9.19 -13.84
N GLY A 159 -27.47 9.37 -15.14
CA GLY A 159 -28.14 10.56 -15.66
C GLY A 159 -27.29 11.83 -15.59
N ASP A 160 -27.95 12.98 -15.62
CA ASP A 160 -27.29 14.27 -15.40
C ASP A 160 -27.00 14.45 -13.91
N VAL A 161 -25.70 14.55 -13.56
CA VAL A 161 -25.26 14.64 -12.15
C VAL A 161 -25.01 16.09 -11.72
N ILE A 162 -24.88 17.04 -12.66
CA ILE A 162 -24.58 18.45 -12.34
C ILE A 162 -25.76 19.08 -11.62
N GLY A 163 -25.47 19.83 -10.56
CA GLY A 163 -26.47 20.49 -9.72
C GLY A 163 -27.18 19.56 -8.73
N LYS A 164 -26.95 18.25 -8.79
CA LYS A 164 -27.49 17.32 -7.77
C LYS A 164 -26.84 17.55 -6.43
N ASN A 165 -27.63 17.36 -5.38
CA ASN A 165 -27.22 17.58 -4.00
C ASN A 165 -27.10 16.26 -3.24
N PHE A 166 -26.13 16.22 -2.33
CA PHE A 166 -25.96 15.09 -1.39
C PHE A 166 -25.49 15.57 -0.02
N THR A 167 -25.64 14.71 0.98
CA THR A 167 -25.14 14.88 2.34
C THR A 167 -24.18 13.76 2.69
N VAL A 168 -23.19 14.03 3.54
CA VAL A 168 -22.28 12.99 4.06
C VAL A 168 -22.86 12.44 5.33
N ASP A 169 -22.88 11.10 5.46
CA ASP A 169 -23.49 10.40 6.59
C ASP A 169 -22.85 10.79 7.94
N SER A 170 -21.54 11.07 7.96
CA SER A 170 -20.84 11.59 9.16
C SER A 170 -21.14 13.05 9.48
N SER A 171 -21.80 13.80 8.56
CA SER A 171 -22.14 15.23 8.74
C SER A 171 -23.50 15.55 8.10
N PRO A 172 -24.62 15.00 8.60
CA PRO A 172 -25.91 14.97 7.91
C PRO A 172 -26.54 16.38 7.72
N GLY A 173 -26.07 17.39 8.41
CA GLY A 173 -26.55 18.78 8.26
C GLY A 173 -25.87 19.56 7.14
N ARG A 174 -24.95 18.97 6.37
CA ARG A 174 -24.13 19.67 5.37
C ARG A 174 -24.46 19.16 3.98
N THR A 175 -25.16 19.96 3.21
CA THR A 175 -25.49 19.66 1.81
C THR A 175 -24.42 20.19 0.89
N MET A 176 -23.96 19.35 -0.04
CA MET A 176 -22.99 19.69 -1.07
C MET A 176 -23.60 19.51 -2.46
N THR A 177 -23.12 20.30 -3.42
CA THR A 177 -23.63 20.32 -4.80
C THR A 177 -22.56 19.84 -5.78
N ILE A 178 -22.88 18.91 -6.65
CA ILE A 178 -21.99 18.45 -7.72
C ILE A 178 -21.89 19.54 -8.78
N GLY A 179 -20.70 20.13 -8.94
CA GLY A 179 -20.43 21.21 -9.90
C GLY A 179 -19.66 20.76 -11.14
N GLY A 180 -19.05 19.58 -11.12
CA GLY A 180 -18.29 19.08 -12.26
C GLY A 180 -17.90 17.61 -12.14
N VAL A 181 -17.48 17.03 -13.27
CA VAL A 181 -17.03 15.66 -13.40
C VAL A 181 -15.64 15.63 -14.01
N PHE A 182 -14.71 14.93 -13.36
CA PHE A 182 -13.36 14.71 -13.87
C PHE A 182 -13.13 13.24 -14.24
N GLU A 183 -12.15 12.99 -15.11
CA GLU A 183 -11.74 11.65 -15.47
C GLU A 183 -11.13 10.94 -14.26
N GLU A 184 -11.52 9.69 -14.03
CA GLU A 184 -11.04 8.87 -12.91
C GLU A 184 -9.51 8.88 -12.81
N VAL A 185 -8.99 8.91 -11.58
CA VAL A 185 -7.55 8.86 -11.33
C VAL A 185 -7.04 7.45 -11.62
N PRO A 186 -5.96 7.28 -12.41
CA PRO A 186 -5.38 5.97 -12.68
C PRO A 186 -4.99 5.22 -11.41
N GLU A 187 -5.02 3.88 -11.49
CA GLU A 187 -4.66 3.02 -10.35
C GLU A 187 -3.21 3.20 -9.89
N ASN A 188 -2.31 3.58 -10.80
CA ASN A 188 -0.89 3.88 -10.55
C ASN A 188 -0.67 5.34 -10.12
N SER A 189 -1.51 5.87 -9.24
CA SER A 189 -1.32 7.15 -8.61
C SER A 189 -1.12 6.99 -7.10
N HIS A 190 -0.16 7.75 -6.53
CA HIS A 190 0.06 7.82 -5.08
C HIS A 190 -1.11 8.52 -4.37
N SER A 191 -1.88 9.37 -5.07
CA SER A 191 -3.03 10.09 -4.55
C SER A 191 -4.29 9.70 -5.32
N ARG A 192 -5.13 8.88 -4.69
CA ARG A 192 -6.41 8.41 -5.27
C ARG A 192 -7.57 9.07 -4.56
N TYR A 193 -8.47 9.67 -5.34
CA TYR A 193 -9.66 10.36 -4.85
C TYR A 193 -10.81 10.22 -5.85
N ASP A 194 -12.03 10.27 -5.33
CA ASP A 194 -13.27 10.17 -6.11
C ASP A 194 -14.10 11.42 -5.99
N VAL A 195 -13.99 12.12 -4.86
CA VAL A 195 -14.73 13.34 -4.56
C VAL A 195 -13.75 14.40 -4.09
N ILE A 196 -13.76 15.56 -4.72
CA ILE A 196 -12.96 16.73 -4.32
C ILE A 196 -13.89 17.82 -3.85
N VAL A 197 -13.82 18.16 -2.58
CA VAL A 197 -14.55 19.29 -1.98
C VAL A 197 -13.70 20.55 -2.07
N SER A 198 -14.32 21.67 -2.35
CA SER A 198 -13.66 22.97 -2.36
C SER A 198 -13.01 23.32 -1.02
N MET A 199 -11.74 23.77 -1.02
CA MET A 199 -11.04 24.26 0.17
C MET A 199 -11.75 25.45 0.82
N ALA A 200 -12.54 26.22 0.08
CA ALA A 200 -13.39 27.29 0.62
C ALA A 200 -14.44 26.76 1.62
N SER A 201 -14.69 25.45 1.65
CA SER A 201 -15.58 24.79 2.61
C SER A 201 -14.87 24.26 3.85
N ALA A 202 -13.55 24.32 3.91
CA ALA A 202 -12.74 23.62 4.95
C ALA A 202 -13.21 23.92 6.38
N GLY A 203 -13.48 25.19 6.72
CA GLY A 203 -13.96 25.60 8.04
C GLY A 203 -15.31 24.99 8.45
N ARG A 204 -16.05 24.36 7.51
CA ARG A 204 -17.27 23.61 7.87
C ARG A 204 -16.98 22.16 8.27
N PHE A 205 -15.82 21.62 7.94
CA PHE A 205 -15.45 20.24 8.21
C PHE A 205 -14.33 20.10 9.25
N MET A 206 -13.61 21.18 9.49
CA MET A 206 -12.51 21.25 10.44
C MET A 206 -12.48 22.64 11.08
N TRP A 207 -11.54 22.85 12.00
CA TRP A 207 -11.31 24.15 12.61
C TRP A 207 -11.07 25.22 11.53
N GLU A 208 -11.74 26.38 11.67
CA GLU A 208 -11.76 27.44 10.65
C GLU A 208 -10.36 27.99 10.33
N GLY A 209 -9.47 28.08 11.33
CA GLY A 209 -8.08 28.51 11.16
C GLY A 209 -7.17 27.47 10.49
N SER A 210 -7.60 26.21 10.34
CA SER A 210 -6.77 25.12 9.82
C SER A 210 -6.11 25.42 8.47
N PRO A 211 -6.80 26.01 7.46
CA PRO A 211 -6.19 26.28 6.15
C PRO A 211 -5.12 27.37 6.17
N THR A 212 -5.04 28.21 7.20
CA THR A 212 -4.12 29.35 7.29
C THR A 212 -3.09 29.20 8.41
N ASN A 213 -3.21 28.16 9.21
CA ASN A 213 -2.31 27.90 10.32
C ASN A 213 -0.88 27.63 9.84
N MET A 214 0.12 28.21 10.50
CA MET A 214 1.53 28.07 10.15
C MET A 214 2.25 26.99 10.97
N LEU A 215 1.72 26.60 12.12
CA LEU A 215 2.34 25.61 13.00
C LEU A 215 1.27 24.75 13.66
N GLY A 216 1.52 23.44 13.65
CA GLY A 216 0.58 22.44 14.17
C GLY A 216 -0.59 22.16 13.23
N ASN A 217 -1.39 21.15 13.55
CA ASN A 217 -2.47 20.62 12.69
C ASN A 217 -1.96 20.25 11.30
N ASP A 218 -0.85 19.52 11.25
CA ASP A 218 -0.14 19.10 10.05
C ASP A 218 -0.90 17.96 9.36
N ARG A 219 -1.88 18.33 8.57
CA ARG A 219 -2.76 17.41 7.85
C ARG A 219 -2.78 17.62 6.35
N TYR A 220 -2.12 18.67 5.88
CA TYR A 220 -2.15 19.03 4.48
C TYR A 220 -1.01 18.37 3.72
N ILE A 221 -1.34 17.69 2.65
CA ILE A 221 -0.38 17.25 1.65
C ILE A 221 -0.23 18.41 0.68
N SER A 222 0.95 19.02 0.70
CA SER A 222 1.25 20.25 -0.02
C SER A 222 2.20 19.98 -1.17
N TYR A 223 1.90 20.56 -2.35
CA TYR A 223 2.76 20.47 -3.53
C TYR A 223 3.17 21.85 -3.99
N VAL A 224 4.39 21.94 -4.46
CA VAL A 224 4.94 23.10 -5.15
C VAL A 224 5.35 22.70 -6.57
N LYS A 225 5.08 23.55 -7.52
CA LYS A 225 5.57 23.45 -8.89
C LYS A 225 6.61 24.53 -9.09
N LEU A 226 7.84 24.14 -9.44
CA LEU A 226 8.92 25.06 -9.67
C LEU A 226 8.95 25.58 -11.11
N HIS A 227 9.48 26.79 -11.31
CA HIS A 227 9.77 27.30 -12.65
C HIS A 227 10.76 26.39 -13.40
N LYS A 228 10.68 26.37 -14.73
CA LYS A 228 11.55 25.51 -15.56
C LYS A 228 13.03 25.80 -15.31
N GLY A 229 13.79 24.74 -15.07
CA GLY A 229 15.24 24.82 -14.87
C GLY A 229 15.69 25.16 -13.45
N VAL A 230 14.78 25.31 -12.49
CA VAL A 230 15.11 25.51 -11.09
C VAL A 230 15.51 24.15 -10.47
N ASN A 231 16.65 24.15 -9.76
CA ASN A 231 17.06 23.01 -8.97
C ASN A 231 16.54 23.14 -7.53
N PRO A 232 15.76 22.21 -6.99
CA PRO A 232 15.21 22.29 -5.63
C PRO A 232 16.28 22.38 -4.54
N LEU A 233 17.47 21.82 -4.76
CA LEU A 233 18.60 21.94 -3.82
C LEU A 233 19.13 23.39 -3.71
N ALA A 234 18.92 24.22 -4.71
CA ALA A 234 19.30 25.64 -4.66
C ALA A 234 18.33 26.48 -3.82
N LEU A 235 17.20 25.93 -3.41
CA LEU A 235 16.19 26.63 -2.60
C LEU A 235 16.45 26.50 -1.08
N GLU A 236 17.47 25.80 -0.66
CA GLU A 236 17.75 25.54 0.76
C GLU A 236 17.90 26.84 1.56
N GLU A 237 18.62 27.83 1.01
CA GLU A 237 18.81 29.13 1.65
C GLU A 237 17.49 29.94 1.75
N GLN A 238 16.68 29.93 0.69
CA GLN A 238 15.37 30.59 0.69
C GLN A 238 14.40 29.93 1.65
N VAL A 239 14.40 28.59 1.72
CA VAL A 239 13.60 27.82 2.68
C VAL A 239 14.04 28.13 4.12
N HIS A 240 15.35 28.23 4.37
CA HIS A 240 15.86 28.61 5.68
C HIS A 240 15.46 30.06 6.04
N THR A 241 15.52 30.97 5.10
CA THR A 241 15.07 32.37 5.28
C THR A 241 13.57 32.41 5.57
N PHE A 242 12.77 31.66 4.81
CA PHE A 242 11.32 31.52 5.03
C PHE A 242 11.04 30.99 6.45
N VAL A 243 11.70 29.90 6.87
CA VAL A 243 11.53 29.34 8.21
C VAL A 243 11.82 30.40 9.28
N ASN A 244 12.96 31.09 9.19
CA ASN A 244 13.36 32.09 10.17
C ASN A 244 12.44 33.30 10.23
N SER A 245 11.70 33.62 9.16
CA SER A 245 10.74 34.71 9.14
C SER A 245 9.46 34.40 9.94
N TYR A 246 9.05 33.14 10.01
CA TYR A 246 7.82 32.69 10.72
C TYR A 246 8.12 31.99 12.04
N PHE A 247 9.29 31.35 12.16
CA PHE A 247 9.76 30.61 13.32
C PHE A 247 11.16 31.13 13.69
N PRO A 248 11.28 32.30 14.35
CA PRO A 248 12.56 32.92 14.63
C PRO A 248 13.51 31.98 15.40
N PRO A 249 14.82 31.99 15.13
CA PRO A 249 15.78 31.12 15.81
C PRO A 249 15.77 31.25 17.34
N GLU A 250 15.44 32.43 17.85
CA GLU A 250 15.29 32.66 19.29
C GLU A 250 14.13 31.87 19.89
N GLU A 251 13.00 31.77 19.18
CA GLU A 251 11.85 30.97 19.60
C GLU A 251 12.15 29.48 19.47
N GLN A 252 12.77 29.05 18.38
CA GLN A 252 13.22 27.67 18.18
C GLN A 252 14.17 27.23 19.31
N GLN A 253 15.11 28.09 19.69
CA GLN A 253 16.04 27.79 20.77
C GLN A 253 15.33 27.77 22.15
N LYS A 254 14.38 28.69 22.38
CA LYS A 254 13.63 28.78 23.64
C LYS A 254 12.71 27.57 23.84
N THR A 255 12.05 27.11 22.78
CA THR A 255 11.15 25.96 22.82
C THR A 255 11.88 24.62 22.67
N GLY A 256 13.13 24.63 22.21
CA GLY A 256 13.87 23.43 21.83
C GLY A 256 13.32 22.71 20.58
N PHE A 257 12.45 23.40 19.83
CA PHE A 257 11.77 22.85 18.67
C PHE A 257 12.28 23.50 17.39
N ASN A 258 12.96 22.71 16.56
CA ASN A 258 13.45 23.15 15.26
C ASN A 258 12.52 22.65 14.17
N ILE A 259 12.16 23.54 13.23
CA ILE A 259 11.36 23.22 12.07
C ILE A 259 12.13 23.47 10.78
N GLY A 260 11.88 22.68 9.76
CA GLY A 260 12.40 22.83 8.43
C GLY A 260 11.46 22.22 7.40
N PHE A 261 11.82 22.36 6.13
CA PHE A 261 11.05 21.75 5.04
C PHE A 261 12.00 21.14 4.01
N SER A 262 11.53 20.09 3.34
CA SER A 262 12.22 19.45 2.21
C SER A 262 11.28 19.24 1.05
N PHE A 263 11.83 19.18 -0.15
CA PHE A 263 11.11 18.96 -1.39
C PHE A 263 11.38 17.54 -1.90
N HIS A 264 10.34 16.77 -2.10
CA HIS A 264 10.39 15.40 -2.60
C HIS A 264 9.74 15.33 -3.97
N GLU A 265 10.48 14.85 -4.97
CA GLU A 265 9.99 14.74 -6.35
C GLU A 265 8.73 13.89 -6.42
N LEU A 266 7.72 14.36 -7.17
CA LEU A 266 6.48 13.62 -7.39
C LEU A 266 6.75 12.22 -7.96
N ASP A 267 7.66 12.13 -8.94
CA ASP A 267 8.07 10.89 -9.58
C ASP A 267 8.68 9.87 -8.59
N GLY A 268 9.31 10.37 -7.52
CA GLY A 268 9.95 9.55 -6.48
C GLY A 268 9.04 9.09 -5.34
N LEU A 269 7.91 9.75 -5.10
CA LEU A 269 7.12 9.56 -3.89
C LEU A 269 6.73 8.09 -3.61
N HIS A 270 6.35 7.34 -4.65
CA HIS A 270 6.04 5.93 -4.53
C HIS A 270 7.26 5.03 -4.74
N LYS A 271 8.01 5.26 -5.82
CA LYS A 271 9.11 4.40 -6.26
C LYS A 271 10.25 4.31 -5.25
N GLU A 272 10.51 5.42 -4.53
CA GLU A 272 11.61 5.53 -3.56
C GLU A 272 11.29 4.89 -2.20
N LEU A 273 10.03 4.54 -1.92
CA LEU A 273 9.66 3.86 -0.68
C LEU A 273 10.45 2.55 -0.51
N PRO A 274 11.12 2.34 0.64
CA PRO A 274 11.95 1.15 0.85
C PRO A 274 11.20 -0.18 0.64
N GLN A 275 9.91 -0.21 0.98
CA GLN A 275 9.04 -1.38 0.81
C GLN A 275 8.78 -1.64 -0.67
N VAL A 276 8.50 -0.60 -1.48
CA VAL A 276 8.26 -0.71 -2.93
C VAL A 276 9.55 -1.14 -3.64
N LYS A 277 10.69 -0.54 -3.32
CA LYS A 277 11.99 -0.96 -3.84
C LYS A 277 12.27 -2.44 -3.56
N ARG A 278 12.08 -2.88 -2.32
CA ARG A 278 12.29 -4.28 -1.92
C ARG A 278 11.36 -5.22 -2.68
N MET A 279 10.06 -4.90 -2.73
CA MET A 279 9.06 -5.67 -3.46
C MET A 279 9.42 -5.79 -4.94
N THR A 280 9.73 -4.69 -5.60
CA THR A 280 10.11 -4.63 -7.03
C THR A 280 11.34 -5.48 -7.31
N TRP A 281 12.38 -5.43 -6.47
CA TRP A 281 13.57 -6.28 -6.62
C TRP A 281 13.25 -7.76 -6.50
N ILE A 282 12.46 -8.16 -5.50
CA ILE A 282 12.09 -9.57 -5.28
C ILE A 282 11.23 -10.10 -6.44
N LEU A 283 10.20 -9.34 -6.85
CA LEU A 283 9.34 -9.74 -7.97
C LEU A 283 10.11 -9.79 -9.30
N SER A 284 11.04 -8.87 -9.54
CA SER A 284 11.91 -8.89 -10.73
C SER A 284 12.79 -10.12 -10.77
N LEU A 285 13.42 -10.46 -9.65
CA LEU A 285 14.26 -11.64 -9.54
C LEU A 285 13.44 -12.92 -9.73
N LEU A 286 12.27 -13.00 -9.14
CA LEU A 286 11.34 -14.12 -9.28
C LEU A 286 10.87 -14.29 -10.74
N ALA A 287 10.46 -13.20 -11.38
CA ALA A 287 10.04 -13.19 -12.79
C ALA A 287 11.16 -13.62 -13.73
N PHE A 288 12.38 -13.09 -13.50
CA PHE A 288 13.56 -13.49 -14.25
C PHE A 288 13.86 -14.99 -14.09
N ALA A 289 13.90 -15.48 -12.85
CA ALA A 289 14.19 -16.89 -12.58
C ALA A 289 13.14 -17.82 -13.19
N LEU A 290 11.87 -17.43 -13.18
CA LEU A 290 10.76 -18.21 -13.72
C LEU A 290 10.83 -18.28 -15.25
N ILE A 291 10.99 -17.13 -15.92
CA ILE A 291 11.12 -17.08 -17.39
C ILE A 291 12.38 -17.80 -17.82
N PHE A 292 13.51 -17.56 -17.14
CA PHE A 292 14.77 -18.25 -17.41
C PHE A 292 14.59 -19.78 -17.33
N THR A 293 13.97 -20.28 -16.25
CA THR A 293 13.71 -21.72 -16.07
C THR A 293 12.81 -22.27 -17.17
N ALA A 294 11.73 -21.56 -17.54
CA ALA A 294 10.83 -21.98 -18.60
C ALA A 294 11.52 -22.05 -19.97
N VAL A 295 12.33 -21.04 -20.30
CA VAL A 295 13.11 -20.99 -21.53
C VAL A 295 14.18 -22.09 -21.55
N MET A 296 14.89 -22.28 -20.42
CA MET A 296 15.91 -23.35 -20.32
C MET A 296 15.28 -24.73 -20.46
N ASN A 297 14.12 -24.98 -19.85
CA ASN A 297 13.38 -26.23 -20.04
C ASN A 297 13.03 -26.47 -21.51
N TYR A 298 12.49 -25.43 -22.17
CA TYR A 298 12.20 -25.50 -23.60
C TYR A 298 13.45 -25.87 -24.41
N ILE A 299 14.56 -25.18 -24.17
CA ILE A 299 15.82 -25.41 -24.86
C ILE A 299 16.34 -26.83 -24.58
N LEU A 300 16.35 -27.30 -23.34
CA LEU A 300 16.79 -28.64 -22.94
C LEU A 300 15.98 -29.73 -23.67
N ILE A 301 14.63 -29.61 -23.69
CA ILE A 301 13.77 -30.58 -24.37
C ILE A 301 14.00 -30.55 -25.91
N VAL A 302 14.22 -29.38 -26.51
CA VAL A 302 14.52 -29.28 -27.95
C VAL A 302 15.86 -29.93 -28.24
N ILE A 303 16.87 -29.72 -27.40
CA ILE A 303 18.22 -30.24 -27.64
C ILE A 303 18.33 -31.73 -27.28
N SER A 304 17.60 -32.20 -26.25
CA SER A 304 17.59 -33.65 -25.94
C SER A 304 17.11 -34.47 -27.16
N SER A 305 16.17 -33.92 -27.93
CA SER A 305 15.69 -34.54 -29.17
C SER A 305 16.68 -34.47 -30.34
N ILE A 306 17.90 -33.91 -30.17
CA ILE A 306 18.87 -33.68 -31.25
C ILE A 306 19.32 -35.01 -31.89
N VAL A 307 19.50 -36.05 -31.10
CA VAL A 307 19.93 -37.36 -31.55
C VAL A 307 18.87 -37.95 -32.50
N ASN A 308 17.60 -37.92 -32.09
CA ASN A 308 16.48 -38.44 -32.87
C ASN A 308 16.21 -37.63 -34.15
N ARG A 309 16.59 -36.36 -34.16
CA ARG A 309 16.37 -35.43 -35.30
C ARG A 309 17.61 -35.24 -36.18
N SER A 310 18.77 -35.77 -35.78
CA SER A 310 20.02 -35.61 -36.51
C SER A 310 19.92 -36.13 -37.95
N LYS A 311 19.23 -37.27 -38.15
CA LYS A 311 18.98 -37.85 -39.51
C LYS A 311 18.11 -36.93 -40.36
N GLU A 312 17.08 -36.30 -39.81
CA GLU A 312 16.21 -35.33 -40.52
C GLU A 312 17.03 -34.13 -41.01
N VAL A 313 17.86 -33.55 -40.11
CA VAL A 313 18.76 -32.43 -40.45
C VAL A 313 19.81 -32.84 -41.49
N ALA A 314 20.38 -34.04 -41.40
CA ALA A 314 21.34 -34.56 -42.36
C ALA A 314 20.71 -34.71 -43.75
N VAL A 315 19.48 -35.23 -43.83
CA VAL A 315 18.73 -35.33 -45.10
C VAL A 315 18.54 -33.94 -45.72
N HIS A 316 18.12 -32.93 -44.94
CA HIS A 316 17.99 -31.57 -45.43
C HIS A 316 19.31 -31.00 -45.96
N LYS A 317 20.43 -31.25 -45.25
CA LYS A 317 21.78 -30.85 -45.74
C LYS A 317 22.20 -31.59 -47.00
N CYS A 318 21.87 -32.87 -47.15
CA CYS A 318 22.12 -33.62 -48.39
C CYS A 318 21.36 -33.05 -49.60
N TYR A 319 20.19 -32.46 -49.34
CA TYR A 319 19.40 -31.74 -50.38
C TYR A 319 19.83 -30.27 -50.55
N GLY A 320 20.99 -29.85 -49.99
CA GLY A 320 21.57 -28.52 -50.22
C GLY A 320 21.10 -27.44 -49.23
N ALA A 321 20.49 -27.82 -48.11
CA ALA A 321 20.10 -26.83 -47.07
C ALA A 321 21.35 -26.20 -46.43
N SER A 322 21.46 -24.88 -46.51
CA SER A 322 22.47 -24.08 -45.82
C SER A 322 22.22 -24.02 -44.28
N GLU A 323 23.22 -23.54 -43.52
CA GLU A 323 23.06 -23.31 -42.10
C GLU A 323 21.90 -22.35 -41.81
N ASN A 324 21.74 -21.29 -42.60
CA ASN A 324 20.62 -20.33 -42.47
C ASN A 324 19.26 -21.01 -42.68
N ASN A 325 19.16 -22.01 -43.56
CA ASN A 325 17.93 -22.77 -43.77
C ASN A 325 17.59 -23.61 -42.53
N ILE A 326 18.60 -24.17 -41.84
CA ILE A 326 18.42 -24.92 -40.60
C ILE A 326 18.00 -23.97 -39.46
N HIS A 327 18.64 -22.80 -39.32
CA HIS A 327 18.21 -21.78 -38.42
C HIS A 327 16.75 -21.35 -38.69
N GLY A 328 16.40 -21.05 -39.93
CA GLY A 328 15.03 -20.68 -40.29
C GLY A 328 13.98 -21.76 -39.96
N MET A 329 14.34 -23.04 -40.05
CA MET A 329 13.47 -24.14 -39.62
C MET A 329 13.29 -24.16 -38.11
N MET A 330 14.35 -23.95 -37.33
CA MET A 330 14.27 -23.90 -35.88
C MET A 330 13.51 -22.68 -35.38
N PHE A 331 13.74 -21.51 -35.98
CA PHE A 331 12.96 -20.29 -35.68
C PHE A 331 11.48 -20.45 -36.01
N GLY A 332 11.13 -21.11 -37.13
CA GLY A 332 9.74 -21.42 -37.48
C GLY A 332 9.07 -22.33 -36.44
N GLU A 333 9.77 -23.34 -35.93
CA GLU A 333 9.28 -24.23 -34.89
C GLU A 333 9.14 -23.49 -33.56
N ALA A 334 10.14 -22.70 -33.16
CA ALA A 334 10.10 -21.87 -31.96
C ALA A 334 8.93 -20.88 -32.00
N LEU A 335 8.70 -20.22 -33.15
CA LEU A 335 7.59 -19.29 -33.31
C LEU A 335 6.24 -19.94 -33.04
N VAL A 336 6.00 -21.12 -33.61
CA VAL A 336 4.73 -21.84 -33.39
C VAL A 336 4.56 -22.25 -31.93
N HIS A 337 5.61 -22.77 -31.29
CA HIS A 337 5.55 -23.15 -29.88
C HIS A 337 5.30 -21.95 -29.00
N ILE A 338 5.95 -20.81 -29.23
CA ILE A 338 5.79 -19.59 -28.43
C ILE A 338 4.41 -19.00 -28.61
N VAL A 339 3.87 -18.95 -29.84
CA VAL A 339 2.50 -18.46 -30.07
C VAL A 339 1.49 -19.32 -29.32
N LEU A 340 1.63 -20.65 -29.39
CA LEU A 340 0.75 -21.55 -28.63
C LEU A 340 0.93 -21.41 -27.10
N SER A 341 2.16 -21.18 -26.63
CA SER A 341 2.45 -20.92 -25.23
C SER A 341 1.87 -19.59 -24.76
N LEU A 342 1.90 -18.55 -25.58
CA LEU A 342 1.29 -17.24 -25.28
C LEU A 342 -0.24 -17.33 -25.25
N ILE A 343 -0.85 -18.11 -26.18
CA ILE A 343 -2.30 -18.38 -26.13
C ILE A 343 -2.66 -19.09 -24.83
N LEU A 344 -1.89 -20.12 -24.44
CA LEU A 344 -2.10 -20.82 -23.17
C LEU A 344 -1.90 -19.87 -21.98
N ALA A 345 -0.86 -19.04 -22.02
CA ALA A 345 -0.59 -18.05 -20.98
C ALA A 345 -1.77 -17.08 -20.81
N LEU A 346 -2.28 -16.54 -21.92
CA LEU A 346 -3.44 -15.65 -21.92
C LEU A 346 -4.69 -16.35 -21.34
N LEU A 347 -4.95 -17.58 -21.76
CA LEU A 347 -6.08 -18.37 -21.23
C LEU A 347 -5.94 -18.60 -19.73
N LEU A 348 -4.74 -18.90 -19.23
CA LEU A 348 -4.50 -19.06 -17.79
C LEU A 348 -4.71 -17.73 -17.03
N ILE A 349 -4.16 -16.63 -17.54
CA ILE A 349 -4.32 -15.30 -16.92
C ILE A 349 -5.81 -14.93 -16.84
N LEU A 350 -6.58 -15.14 -17.90
CA LEU A 350 -8.01 -14.86 -17.92
C LEU A 350 -8.80 -15.81 -17.00
N ALA A 351 -8.47 -17.09 -16.97
CA ALA A 351 -9.12 -18.08 -16.11
C ALA A 351 -8.91 -17.77 -14.61
N PHE A 352 -7.76 -17.23 -14.24
CA PHE A 352 -7.41 -16.86 -12.86
C PHE A 352 -7.45 -15.35 -12.62
N ARG A 353 -8.20 -14.59 -13.45
CA ARG A 353 -8.26 -13.12 -13.38
C ARG A 353 -8.49 -12.61 -11.96
N GLY A 354 -9.53 -13.09 -11.28
CA GLY A 354 -9.86 -12.63 -9.92
C GLY A 354 -8.75 -12.87 -8.91
N THR A 355 -8.09 -14.04 -8.97
CA THR A 355 -6.94 -14.35 -8.10
C THR A 355 -5.74 -13.45 -8.40
N VAL A 356 -5.47 -13.16 -9.68
CA VAL A 356 -4.36 -12.28 -10.09
C VAL A 356 -4.62 -10.85 -9.61
N GLU A 357 -5.82 -10.32 -9.80
CA GLU A 357 -6.20 -8.97 -9.38
C GLU A 357 -6.20 -8.84 -7.85
N GLU A 358 -6.64 -9.85 -7.12
CA GLU A 358 -6.59 -9.86 -5.65
C GLU A 358 -5.14 -9.91 -5.12
N LEU A 359 -4.31 -10.81 -5.67
CA LEU A 359 -2.91 -10.97 -5.24
C LEU A 359 -2.05 -9.75 -5.52
N LEU A 360 -2.27 -9.09 -6.65
CA LEU A 360 -1.47 -7.95 -7.08
C LEU A 360 -2.09 -6.61 -6.68
N ALA A 361 -3.28 -6.61 -6.09
CA ALA A 361 -4.04 -5.42 -5.72
C ALA A 361 -4.17 -4.40 -6.88
N THR A 362 -4.32 -4.90 -8.10
CA THR A 362 -4.32 -4.10 -9.32
C THR A 362 -5.16 -4.78 -10.38
N SER A 363 -5.95 -4.02 -11.13
CA SER A 363 -6.77 -4.58 -12.20
C SER A 363 -5.89 -5.15 -13.33
N LEU A 364 -6.35 -6.23 -13.96
CA LEU A 364 -5.65 -6.86 -15.07
C LEU A 364 -5.52 -5.92 -16.28
N ASP A 365 -6.52 -5.05 -16.47
CA ASP A 365 -6.53 -4.06 -17.54
C ASP A 365 -5.40 -3.04 -17.36
N SER A 366 -5.20 -2.53 -16.13
CA SER A 366 -4.09 -1.63 -15.79
C SER A 366 -2.71 -2.29 -15.95
N LEU A 367 -2.61 -3.61 -15.70
CA LEU A 367 -1.35 -4.34 -15.84
C LEU A 367 -0.98 -4.60 -17.31
N LEU A 368 -1.95 -5.00 -18.14
CA LEU A 368 -1.67 -5.51 -19.48
C LEU A 368 -1.89 -4.49 -20.61
N LEU A 369 -2.80 -3.52 -20.41
CA LEU A 369 -3.15 -2.53 -21.44
C LEU A 369 -2.44 -1.18 -21.26
N SER A 370 -1.54 -1.08 -20.29
CA SER A 370 -0.69 0.09 -20.08
C SER A 370 0.48 0.15 -21.09
N ASN A 371 1.24 1.25 -21.04
CA ASN A 371 2.51 1.36 -21.79
C ASN A 371 3.50 0.22 -21.48
N GLY A 372 3.33 -0.47 -20.35
CA GLY A 372 4.07 -1.69 -19.98
C GLY A 372 3.91 -2.84 -20.96
N SER A 373 2.84 -2.87 -21.76
CA SER A 373 2.63 -3.87 -22.81
C SER A 373 3.78 -3.94 -23.81
N LEU A 374 4.47 -2.81 -24.08
CA LEU A 374 5.65 -2.78 -24.94
C LEU A 374 6.84 -3.51 -24.31
N VAL A 375 7.01 -3.42 -23.01
CA VAL A 375 8.04 -4.16 -22.25
C VAL A 375 7.75 -5.66 -22.33
N LEU A 376 6.49 -6.05 -22.09
CA LEU A 376 6.06 -7.45 -22.20
C LEU A 376 6.29 -8.01 -23.62
N LEU A 377 5.98 -7.23 -24.65
CA LEU A 377 6.27 -7.60 -26.04
C LEU A 377 7.78 -7.77 -26.29
N GLY A 378 8.61 -6.85 -25.76
CA GLY A 378 10.07 -6.94 -25.85
C GLY A 378 10.61 -8.24 -25.24
N ILE A 379 10.08 -8.64 -24.09
CA ILE A 379 10.44 -9.90 -23.42
C ILE A 379 10.01 -11.11 -24.26
N CYS A 380 8.80 -11.11 -24.82
CA CYS A 380 8.34 -12.18 -25.70
C CYS A 380 9.25 -12.32 -26.94
N ILE A 381 9.69 -11.20 -27.51
CA ILE A 381 10.66 -11.19 -28.63
C ILE A 381 12.01 -11.76 -28.18
N LEU A 382 12.52 -11.37 -27.01
CA LEU A 382 13.77 -11.90 -26.46
C LEU A 382 13.68 -13.43 -26.26
N VAL A 383 12.58 -13.90 -25.64
CA VAL A 383 12.31 -15.33 -25.43
C VAL A 383 12.29 -16.06 -26.79
N PHE A 384 11.67 -15.48 -27.81
CA PHE A 384 11.65 -16.04 -29.15
C PHE A 384 13.06 -16.18 -29.75
N PHE A 385 13.87 -15.12 -29.68
CA PHE A 385 15.24 -15.17 -30.22
C PHE A 385 16.09 -16.22 -29.49
N VAL A 386 16.07 -16.24 -28.14
CA VAL A 386 16.87 -17.20 -27.35
C VAL A 386 16.43 -18.64 -27.65
N SER A 387 15.11 -18.87 -27.66
CA SER A 387 14.53 -20.21 -27.88
C SER A 387 14.76 -20.74 -29.31
N GLY A 388 14.90 -19.88 -30.30
CA GLY A 388 15.18 -20.26 -31.70
C GLY A 388 16.66 -20.33 -32.01
N PHE A 389 17.46 -19.35 -31.55
CA PHE A 389 18.87 -19.22 -31.92
C PHE A 389 19.74 -20.30 -31.27
N MET A 390 19.57 -20.56 -29.97
CA MET A 390 20.43 -21.50 -29.25
C MET A 390 20.30 -22.94 -29.76
N PRO A 391 19.10 -23.53 -29.93
CA PRO A 391 18.97 -24.83 -30.60
C PRO A 391 19.38 -24.79 -32.05
N GLY A 392 19.03 -23.72 -32.79
CA GLY A 392 19.39 -23.56 -34.22
C GLY A 392 20.88 -23.67 -34.46
N SER A 393 21.70 -23.00 -33.61
CA SER A 393 23.18 -23.07 -33.71
C SER A 393 23.72 -24.47 -33.47
N LEU A 394 23.13 -25.25 -32.61
CA LEU A 394 23.55 -26.63 -32.31
C LEU A 394 23.15 -27.57 -33.44
N TYR A 395 21.93 -27.45 -33.98
CA TYR A 395 21.47 -28.25 -35.10
C TYR A 395 22.25 -27.94 -36.39
N ALA A 396 22.60 -26.68 -36.65
CA ALA A 396 23.37 -26.25 -37.78
C ALA A 396 24.79 -26.88 -37.83
N ARG A 397 25.38 -27.17 -36.65
CA ARG A 397 26.73 -27.77 -36.56
C ARG A 397 26.77 -29.29 -36.69
N ILE A 398 25.64 -29.98 -36.85
CA ILE A 398 25.64 -31.45 -36.98
C ILE A 398 26.31 -31.87 -38.30
N PRO A 399 27.39 -32.70 -38.28
CA PRO A 399 28.03 -33.22 -39.50
C PRO A 399 27.16 -34.31 -40.12
N VAL A 400 26.97 -34.24 -41.42
CA VAL A 400 26.14 -35.19 -42.19
C VAL A 400 26.60 -36.64 -42.00
N ALA A 401 27.90 -36.87 -42.12
CA ALA A 401 28.47 -38.21 -42.01
C ALA A 401 28.25 -38.88 -40.64
N SER A 402 28.33 -38.12 -39.56
CA SER A 402 28.11 -38.64 -38.21
C SER A 402 26.61 -38.86 -37.90
N ALA A 403 25.73 -38.08 -38.50
CA ALA A 403 24.28 -38.22 -38.32
C ALA A 403 23.73 -39.56 -38.84
N PHE A 404 24.32 -40.08 -39.93
CA PHE A 404 23.95 -41.39 -40.49
C PHE A 404 24.64 -42.58 -39.81
N ARG A 405 25.76 -42.34 -39.03
CA ARG A 405 26.51 -43.38 -38.30
C ARG A 405 26.20 -43.43 -36.80
N ASN A 406 24.97 -43.23 -36.37
CA ASN A 406 24.58 -43.14 -34.97
C ASN A 406 25.28 -41.95 -34.24
N TYR A 407 24.81 -40.76 -34.54
CA TYR A 407 25.31 -39.54 -33.92
C TYR A 407 25.29 -39.66 -32.39
N ARG A 408 26.49 -39.64 -31.77
CA ARG A 408 26.67 -39.55 -30.31
C ARG A 408 27.17 -38.16 -29.99
N GLU A 409 26.44 -37.43 -29.12
CA GLU A 409 26.86 -36.12 -28.68
C GLU A 409 28.07 -36.26 -27.73
N ASN A 410 29.25 -35.82 -28.17
CA ASN A 410 30.51 -36.02 -27.45
C ASN A 410 30.73 -35.12 -26.23
N LYS A 411 29.94 -34.08 -26.01
CA LYS A 411 30.15 -33.14 -24.86
C LYS A 411 28.84 -32.84 -24.15
N ARG A 412 28.56 -33.61 -23.10
CA ARG A 412 27.39 -33.38 -22.18
C ARG A 412 27.64 -32.31 -21.12
N ILE A 413 28.84 -31.66 -21.08
CA ILE A 413 29.24 -30.75 -19.98
C ILE A 413 28.31 -29.54 -19.91
N TRP A 414 27.96 -28.92 -21.02
CA TRP A 414 27.11 -27.76 -21.04
C TRP A 414 25.64 -28.06 -20.63
N LYS A 415 25.09 -29.24 -20.94
CA LYS A 415 23.78 -29.69 -20.46
C LYS A 415 23.78 -29.81 -18.92
N LYS A 416 24.85 -30.42 -18.38
CA LYS A 416 25.03 -30.53 -16.94
C LYS A 416 25.20 -29.14 -16.29
N ALA A 417 25.93 -28.22 -16.92
CA ALA A 417 26.08 -26.85 -16.44
C ALA A 417 24.73 -26.11 -16.41
N LEU A 418 23.91 -26.22 -17.46
CA LEU A 418 22.55 -25.63 -17.48
C LEU A 418 21.66 -26.21 -16.39
N LEU A 419 21.66 -27.52 -16.21
CA LEU A 419 20.92 -28.17 -15.13
C LEU A 419 21.41 -27.71 -13.76
N LEU A 420 22.74 -27.60 -13.57
CA LEU A 420 23.30 -27.08 -12.31
C LEU A 420 22.80 -25.67 -12.02
N VAL A 421 22.88 -24.76 -12.99
CA VAL A 421 22.40 -23.38 -12.84
C VAL A 421 20.91 -23.37 -12.51
N GLN A 422 20.11 -24.19 -13.17
CA GLN A 422 18.68 -24.31 -12.92
C GLN A 422 18.40 -24.84 -11.50
N PHE A 423 19.13 -25.86 -11.02
CA PHE A 423 18.98 -26.36 -9.65
C PHE A 423 19.40 -25.33 -8.60
N VAL A 424 20.49 -24.58 -8.84
CA VAL A 424 20.94 -23.50 -7.97
C VAL A 424 19.86 -22.40 -7.90
N ALA A 425 19.33 -21.96 -9.05
CA ALA A 425 18.26 -20.97 -9.10
C ALA A 425 17.00 -21.46 -8.36
N THR A 426 16.61 -22.71 -8.58
CA THR A 426 15.45 -23.30 -7.92
C THR A 426 15.66 -23.43 -6.41
N GLY A 427 16.84 -23.86 -5.97
CA GLY A 427 17.21 -23.93 -4.55
C GLY A 427 17.16 -22.55 -3.87
N PHE A 428 17.68 -21.52 -4.54
CA PHE A 428 17.58 -20.14 -4.07
C PHE A 428 16.12 -19.70 -3.92
N LEU A 429 15.27 -19.97 -4.92
CA LEU A 429 13.84 -19.62 -4.84
C LEU A 429 13.13 -20.33 -3.70
N VAL A 430 13.38 -21.63 -3.48
CA VAL A 430 12.81 -22.37 -2.36
C VAL A 430 13.21 -21.74 -1.02
N THR A 431 14.48 -21.36 -0.89
CA THR A 431 14.98 -20.68 0.32
C THR A 431 14.26 -19.33 0.52
N MET A 432 14.09 -18.56 -0.56
CA MET A 432 13.36 -17.29 -0.55
C MET A 432 11.89 -17.50 -0.14
N LEU A 433 11.20 -18.53 -0.66
CA LEU A 433 9.84 -18.87 -0.27
C LEU A 433 9.72 -19.14 1.23
N VAL A 434 10.61 -19.96 1.78
CA VAL A 434 10.62 -20.28 3.21
C VAL A 434 10.86 -19.02 4.04
N PHE A 435 11.79 -18.16 3.60
CA PHE A 435 12.09 -16.92 4.29
C PHE A 435 10.89 -15.96 4.31
N VAL A 436 10.26 -15.72 3.16
CA VAL A 436 9.09 -14.83 3.06
C VAL A 436 7.90 -15.38 3.87
N ALA A 437 7.66 -16.69 3.80
CA ALA A 437 6.60 -17.33 4.60
C ALA A 437 6.86 -17.18 6.10
N ARG A 438 8.10 -17.40 6.57
CA ARG A 438 8.47 -17.22 7.98
C ARG A 438 8.37 -15.76 8.43
N GLN A 439 8.82 -14.82 7.59
CA GLN A 439 8.71 -13.40 7.90
C GLN A 439 7.25 -12.98 8.09
N TYR A 440 6.36 -13.39 7.20
CA TYR A 440 4.93 -13.12 7.33
C TYR A 440 4.34 -13.75 8.60
N THR A 441 4.68 -15.01 8.88
CA THR A 441 4.21 -15.70 10.10
C THR A 441 4.68 -14.99 11.36
N PHE A 442 5.93 -14.48 11.37
CA PHE A 442 6.46 -13.67 12.46
C PHE A 442 5.64 -12.38 12.64
N MET A 443 5.35 -11.66 11.54
CA MET A 443 4.58 -10.42 11.60
C MET A 443 3.15 -10.63 12.15
N VAL A 444 2.48 -11.69 11.71
CA VAL A 444 1.08 -11.97 12.12
C VAL A 444 0.98 -12.50 13.55
N ASN A 445 2.00 -13.23 14.02
CA ASN A 445 2.02 -13.79 15.38
C ASN A 445 2.70 -12.87 16.39
N ASP A 446 3.12 -11.68 15.99
CA ASP A 446 3.72 -10.72 16.89
C ASP A 446 2.67 -10.20 17.90
N ARG A 447 3.09 -10.08 19.15
CA ARG A 447 2.20 -9.63 20.24
C ARG A 447 2.28 -8.11 20.37
N PRO A 448 1.17 -7.38 20.16
CA PRO A 448 1.19 -5.91 20.23
C PRO A 448 1.23 -5.37 21.66
N GLY A 449 1.28 -6.23 22.69
CA GLY A 449 1.24 -5.82 24.08
C GLY A 449 -0.18 -5.66 24.63
N TYR A 450 -1.20 -5.96 23.85
CA TYR A 450 -2.60 -6.01 24.25
C TYR A 450 -3.31 -7.22 23.66
N ALA A 451 -4.37 -7.70 24.31
CA ALA A 451 -5.24 -8.74 23.78
C ALA A 451 -6.15 -8.14 22.71
N TYR A 452 -6.25 -8.81 21.57
CA TYR A 452 -7.15 -8.44 20.46
C TYR A 452 -8.05 -9.60 20.02
N GLU A 453 -7.81 -10.77 20.56
CA GLU A 453 -8.66 -11.92 20.35
C GLU A 453 -9.98 -11.75 21.11
N ASN A 454 -11.07 -12.23 20.57
CA ASN A 454 -12.40 -12.10 21.17
C ASN A 454 -12.90 -10.66 21.36
N LEU A 455 -12.30 -9.68 20.70
CA LEU A 455 -12.73 -8.28 20.68
C LEU A 455 -13.43 -7.92 19.37
N ALA A 456 -14.52 -7.17 19.50
CA ALA A 456 -15.19 -6.49 18.39
C ALA A 456 -15.31 -5.00 18.70
N TYR A 457 -15.44 -4.17 17.68
CA TYR A 457 -15.70 -2.75 17.82
C TYR A 457 -16.74 -2.25 16.83
N CYS A 458 -17.32 -1.08 17.12
CA CYS A 458 -18.22 -0.38 16.22
C CYS A 458 -17.98 1.13 16.35
N GLY A 459 -17.73 1.81 15.22
CA GLY A 459 -17.63 3.27 15.18
C GLY A 459 -19.01 3.91 15.42
N LEU A 460 -19.10 4.85 16.36
CA LEU A 460 -20.30 5.59 16.74
C LEU A 460 -20.22 7.07 16.35
N ALA A 461 -19.52 7.39 15.27
CA ALA A 461 -19.40 8.77 14.80
C ALA A 461 -20.79 9.35 14.46
N GLY A 462 -21.02 10.58 14.90
CA GLY A 462 -22.32 11.25 14.73
C GLY A 462 -23.45 10.77 15.64
N VAL A 463 -23.22 9.78 16.53
CA VAL A 463 -24.16 9.37 17.58
C VAL A 463 -23.98 10.27 18.80
N ASP A 464 -25.07 10.75 19.40
CA ASP A 464 -25.01 11.58 20.61
C ASP A 464 -24.56 10.78 21.84
N SER A 465 -24.08 11.49 22.88
CA SER A 465 -23.51 10.85 24.08
C SER A 465 -24.51 9.99 24.85
N THR A 466 -25.79 10.37 24.89
CA THR A 466 -26.84 9.59 25.56
C THR A 466 -27.09 8.27 24.87
N SER A 467 -27.21 8.31 23.55
CA SER A 467 -27.39 7.13 22.73
C SER A 467 -26.17 6.19 22.75
N ARG A 468 -24.94 6.76 22.86
CA ARG A 468 -23.73 5.98 23.09
C ARG A 468 -23.72 5.29 24.46
N ALA A 469 -24.19 5.95 25.51
CA ALA A 469 -24.34 5.34 26.83
C ALA A 469 -25.37 4.19 26.79
N LYS A 470 -26.50 4.40 26.11
CA LYS A 470 -27.53 3.38 25.96
C LYS A 470 -27.04 2.11 25.28
N ILE A 471 -26.34 2.24 24.13
CA ILE A 471 -25.82 1.05 23.44
C ILE A 471 -24.79 0.31 24.28
N LEU A 472 -23.95 1.02 25.05
CA LEU A 472 -23.00 0.39 25.97
C LEU A 472 -23.71 -0.49 27.00
N ASP A 473 -24.77 0.01 27.63
CA ASP A 473 -25.60 -0.75 28.60
C ASP A 473 -26.31 -1.95 27.94
N GLU A 474 -26.86 -1.76 26.73
CA GLU A 474 -27.56 -2.82 26.00
C GLU A 474 -26.63 -3.96 25.58
N VAL A 475 -25.39 -3.63 25.14
CA VAL A 475 -24.40 -4.63 24.72
C VAL A 475 -23.88 -5.44 25.91
N MET A 476 -23.73 -4.84 27.08
CA MET A 476 -23.33 -5.54 28.30
C MET A 476 -24.34 -6.64 28.73
N ARG A 477 -25.58 -6.57 28.25
CA ARG A 477 -26.64 -7.57 28.53
C ARG A 477 -26.67 -8.71 27.52
N LEU A 478 -25.86 -8.65 26.46
CA LEU A 478 -25.81 -9.71 25.46
C LEU A 478 -25.13 -10.97 26.01
N PRO A 479 -25.65 -12.17 25.67
CA PRO A 479 -25.03 -13.41 26.07
C PRO A 479 -23.61 -13.54 25.55
N GLY A 480 -22.68 -13.90 26.43
CA GLY A 480 -21.27 -14.11 26.07
C GLY A 480 -20.39 -12.85 26.09
N VAL A 481 -20.96 -11.66 26.35
CA VAL A 481 -20.18 -10.44 26.56
C VAL A 481 -19.57 -10.47 27.96
N VAL A 482 -18.27 -10.24 28.05
CA VAL A 482 -17.49 -10.20 29.27
C VAL A 482 -17.29 -8.76 29.75
N ALA A 483 -17.01 -7.86 28.82
CA ALA A 483 -16.80 -6.45 29.10
C ALA A 483 -17.12 -5.61 27.86
N ALA A 484 -17.53 -4.38 28.07
CA ALA A 484 -17.65 -3.37 27.02
C ALA A 484 -17.20 -2.01 27.54
N THR A 485 -16.62 -1.22 26.68
CA THR A 485 -16.19 0.15 26.97
C THR A 485 -16.28 1.00 25.70
N THR A 486 -16.04 2.29 25.87
CA THR A 486 -15.92 3.18 24.70
C THR A 486 -14.59 3.89 24.72
N VAL A 487 -14.02 4.11 23.53
CA VAL A 487 -12.74 4.79 23.34
C VAL A 487 -12.84 5.85 22.25
N TYR A 488 -11.93 6.80 22.25
CA TYR A 488 -11.83 7.77 21.16
C TYR A 488 -11.14 7.14 19.96
N GLN A 489 -10.01 6.46 20.16
CA GLN A 489 -9.17 5.89 19.12
C GLN A 489 -8.71 4.47 19.47
N LEU A 490 -8.55 3.63 18.45
CA LEU A 490 -8.08 2.26 18.60
C LEU A 490 -6.54 2.19 18.52
N PRO A 491 -5.88 1.23 19.19
CA PRO A 491 -4.42 1.19 19.26
C PRO A 491 -3.72 0.91 17.94
N PHE A 492 -4.41 0.39 16.93
CA PHE A 492 -3.88 0.18 15.59
C PHE A 492 -4.08 1.37 14.65
N GLU A 493 -4.75 2.43 15.10
CA GLU A 493 -4.90 3.69 14.38
C GLU A 493 -3.76 4.64 14.73
N HIS A 494 -3.49 5.58 13.84
CA HIS A 494 -2.48 6.62 14.10
C HIS A 494 -3.03 7.66 15.07
N ALA A 495 -2.27 7.90 16.14
CA ALA A 495 -2.57 8.97 17.08
C ALA A 495 -2.02 10.32 16.59
N SER A 496 -2.73 11.39 16.90
CA SER A 496 -2.19 12.75 16.88
C SER A 496 -1.05 12.86 17.91
N GLY A 497 -0.37 13.97 17.97
CA GLY A 497 0.74 14.16 18.90
C GLY A 497 0.71 15.53 19.52
N ASN A 498 0.44 15.60 20.80
CA ASN A 498 0.65 16.78 21.63
C ASN A 498 1.98 16.70 22.38
N ASN A 499 2.42 17.80 22.94
CA ASN A 499 3.69 17.87 23.65
C ASN A 499 3.47 17.91 25.16
N ILE A 500 4.41 17.32 25.90
CA ILE A 500 4.46 17.34 27.35
C ILE A 500 5.21 18.57 27.82
N LEU A 501 4.65 19.24 28.85
CA LEU A 501 5.29 20.32 29.59
C LEU A 501 5.22 20.01 31.07
N LEU A 502 6.09 20.62 31.86
CA LEU A 502 5.94 20.65 33.33
C LEU A 502 5.01 21.79 33.72
N PRO A 503 4.24 21.67 34.83
CA PRO A 503 3.38 22.72 35.30
C PRO A 503 4.14 24.04 35.55
N GLY A 504 3.65 25.13 34.97
CA GLY A 504 4.26 26.44 35.07
C GLY A 504 5.45 26.68 34.11
N GLU A 505 5.88 25.70 33.34
CA GLU A 505 6.93 25.85 32.35
C GLU A 505 6.34 26.04 30.94
N THR A 506 7.09 26.74 30.08
CA THR A 506 6.72 26.96 28.69
C THR A 506 7.50 26.07 27.72
N GLN A 507 8.53 25.40 28.25
CA GLN A 507 9.37 24.51 27.45
C GLN A 507 8.67 23.18 27.20
N GLU A 508 8.49 22.84 25.93
CA GLU A 508 7.97 21.55 25.52
C GLU A 508 9.08 20.48 25.60
N LEU A 509 8.80 19.37 26.30
CA LEU A 509 9.80 18.34 26.56
C LEU A 509 9.87 17.32 25.42
N PHE A 510 8.74 16.75 25.01
CA PHE A 510 8.64 15.77 23.91
C PHE A 510 7.20 15.56 23.49
N ASN A 511 7.06 15.04 22.27
CA ASN A 511 5.78 14.68 21.68
C ASN A 511 5.32 13.28 22.12
N ILE A 512 4.01 13.12 22.34
CA ILE A 512 3.36 11.89 22.78
C ILE A 512 2.28 11.44 21.79
N ALA A 513 1.91 10.18 21.84
CA ALA A 513 0.69 9.66 21.26
C ALA A 513 -0.45 9.83 22.27
N ASP A 514 -1.40 10.74 22.04
CA ASP A 514 -2.28 11.28 23.08
C ASP A 514 -3.79 11.21 22.81
N LEU A 515 -4.24 10.73 21.67
CA LEU A 515 -5.68 10.65 21.40
C LEU A 515 -6.38 9.43 22.02
N TYR A 516 -5.80 8.84 23.05
CA TYR A 516 -6.35 7.66 23.72
C TYR A 516 -7.19 8.02 24.93
N TRP A 517 -8.38 8.58 24.68
CA TRP A 517 -9.42 8.73 25.72
C TRP A 517 -10.16 7.40 25.86
N VAL A 518 -10.06 6.80 27.03
CA VAL A 518 -10.58 5.46 27.31
C VAL A 518 -11.59 5.47 28.41
N GLY A 519 -12.60 4.63 28.28
CA GLY A 519 -13.60 4.42 29.29
C GLY A 519 -13.13 3.47 30.39
N ASN A 520 -14.03 3.21 31.33
CA ASN A 520 -13.78 2.32 32.46
C ASN A 520 -13.43 0.88 31.97
N GLY A 521 -12.55 0.22 32.74
CA GLY A 521 -12.16 -1.18 32.52
C GLY A 521 -11.36 -1.43 31.21
N TYR A 522 -10.91 -0.37 30.49
CA TYR A 522 -10.20 -0.52 29.23
C TYR A 522 -8.94 -1.38 29.35
N LEU A 523 -8.08 -1.11 30.35
CA LEU A 523 -6.82 -1.84 30.54
C LEU A 523 -7.06 -3.33 30.84
N ASP A 524 -8.03 -3.63 31.71
CA ASP A 524 -8.39 -5.01 32.05
C ASP A 524 -8.99 -5.74 30.85
N MET A 525 -9.85 -5.05 30.08
CA MET A 525 -10.46 -5.60 28.87
C MET A 525 -9.38 -5.90 27.81
N MET A 526 -8.41 -5.02 27.64
CA MET A 526 -7.30 -5.15 26.70
C MET A 526 -6.14 -6.01 27.24
N GLU A 527 -6.22 -6.47 28.52
CA GLU A 527 -5.18 -7.25 29.19
C GLU A 527 -3.82 -6.52 29.21
N ILE A 528 -3.83 -5.20 29.37
CA ILE A 528 -2.64 -4.36 29.45
C ILE A 528 -2.20 -4.28 30.92
N PRO A 529 -1.01 -4.77 31.30
CA PRO A 529 -0.56 -4.76 32.69
C PRO A 529 -0.30 -3.35 33.21
N VAL A 530 -0.84 -3.03 34.40
CA VAL A 530 -0.43 -1.86 35.18
C VAL A 530 0.79 -2.21 36.02
N ILE A 531 1.91 -1.51 35.80
CA ILE A 531 3.21 -1.82 36.40
C ILE A 531 3.53 -0.96 37.63
N GLN A 532 2.91 0.23 37.73
CA GLN A 532 2.99 1.09 38.90
C GLN A 532 1.65 1.80 39.15
N GLY A 533 1.34 2.15 40.38
CA GLY A 533 0.13 2.86 40.71
C GLY A 533 -1.13 2.04 40.53
N ARG A 534 -2.16 2.66 39.98
CA ARG A 534 -3.48 2.06 39.76
C ARG A 534 -4.08 2.45 38.41
N SER A 535 -5.08 1.68 37.97
CA SER A 535 -5.95 2.07 36.87
C SER A 535 -6.88 3.22 37.28
N PHE A 536 -7.62 3.76 36.29
CA PHE A 536 -8.64 4.77 36.53
C PHE A 536 -9.73 4.25 37.51
N THR A 537 -10.25 5.15 38.38
CA THR A 537 -11.33 4.82 39.29
C THR A 537 -12.63 5.47 38.86
N GLU A 538 -13.72 4.70 38.87
CA GLU A 538 -15.06 5.09 38.37
C GLU A 538 -15.66 6.32 39.08
N ASN A 539 -15.32 6.55 40.33
CA ASN A 539 -16.06 7.47 41.23
C ASN A 539 -15.43 8.86 41.37
N VAL A 540 -14.42 9.18 40.58
CA VAL A 540 -13.78 10.50 40.69
C VAL A 540 -14.32 11.43 39.61
N THR A 541 -15.38 12.12 39.92
CA THR A 541 -16.20 12.93 38.99
C THR A 541 -15.45 14.12 38.37
N ASN A 542 -14.25 14.48 38.79
CA ASN A 542 -13.48 15.60 38.25
C ASN A 542 -11.96 15.42 38.32
N SER A 543 -11.46 14.18 38.41
CA SER A 543 -10.01 13.99 38.45
C SER A 543 -9.43 14.13 37.03
N ARG A 544 -8.50 15.02 36.90
CA ARG A 544 -7.63 15.11 35.72
C ARG A 544 -6.50 14.10 35.92
N GLU A 545 -6.84 12.82 35.80
CA GLU A 545 -5.89 11.73 35.92
C GLU A 545 -5.50 11.20 34.54
N VAL A 546 -4.24 10.83 34.43
CA VAL A 546 -3.68 10.15 33.22
C VAL A 546 -2.90 8.92 33.62
N MET A 547 -2.82 7.96 32.73
CA MET A 547 -1.88 6.87 32.81
C MET A 547 -0.86 6.99 31.69
N VAL A 548 0.38 6.65 31.99
CA VAL A 548 1.51 6.77 31.05
C VAL A 548 2.14 5.40 30.79
N ASP A 549 2.72 5.20 29.61
CA ASP A 549 3.44 3.96 29.33
C ASP A 549 4.86 3.99 29.91
N ARG A 550 5.54 2.84 29.92
CA ARG A 550 6.94 2.73 30.39
C ARG A 550 7.89 3.63 29.61
N ARG A 551 7.66 3.82 28.28
CA ARG A 551 8.47 4.71 27.42
C ARG A 551 8.40 6.15 27.92
N PHE A 552 7.24 6.60 28.41
CA PHE A 552 7.08 7.91 29.01
C PHE A 552 8.00 8.10 30.22
N VAL A 553 8.00 7.12 31.13
CA VAL A 553 8.86 7.16 32.33
C VAL A 553 10.34 7.23 31.93
N GLU A 554 10.79 6.41 31.00
CA GLU A 554 12.14 6.43 30.49
C GLU A 554 12.51 7.77 29.85
N LYS A 555 11.58 8.37 29.09
CA LYS A 555 11.81 9.66 28.45
C LYS A 555 11.89 10.78 29.49
N MET A 556 11.03 10.80 30.51
CA MET A 556 11.04 11.79 31.60
C MET A 556 12.33 11.73 32.45
N LYS A 557 12.90 10.53 32.65
CA LYS A 557 14.22 10.40 33.27
C LYS A 557 15.30 11.13 32.50
N LEU A 558 15.29 11.02 31.17
CA LEU A 558 16.31 11.62 30.29
C LEU A 558 16.16 13.15 30.21
N VAL A 559 14.92 13.67 30.08
CA VAL A 559 14.69 15.08 29.75
C VAL A 559 14.40 15.95 30.99
N ALA A 560 13.82 15.38 32.04
CA ALA A 560 13.43 16.10 33.26
C ALA A 560 14.13 15.57 34.51
N GLY A 561 15.01 14.60 34.43
CA GLY A 561 15.74 14.02 35.56
C GLY A 561 14.85 13.30 36.58
N TRP A 562 13.68 12.84 36.17
CA TRP A 562 12.78 12.11 37.07
C TRP A 562 13.36 10.74 37.48
N THR A 563 12.95 10.25 38.63
CA THR A 563 13.20 8.89 39.08
C THR A 563 12.13 7.93 38.51
N ASP A 564 12.21 6.65 38.85
CA ASP A 564 11.21 5.64 38.46
C ASP A 564 9.82 5.87 39.07
N ASP A 565 9.75 6.54 40.21
CA ASP A 565 8.49 6.89 40.88
C ASP A 565 7.91 8.15 40.21
N VAL A 566 6.94 7.96 39.34
CA VAL A 566 6.25 9.03 38.61
C VAL A 566 4.81 9.19 39.02
N VAL A 567 4.25 8.24 39.79
CA VAL A 567 2.86 8.29 40.28
C VAL A 567 2.65 9.45 41.22
N GLY A 568 1.58 10.22 41.02
CA GLY A 568 1.28 11.42 41.76
C GLY A 568 1.97 12.69 41.27
N LYS A 569 2.81 12.63 40.25
CA LYS A 569 3.39 13.82 39.63
C LYS A 569 2.44 14.40 38.56
N ASP A 570 2.53 15.72 38.43
CA ASP A 570 1.72 16.47 37.48
C ASP A 570 2.44 16.78 36.21
N ILE A 571 1.70 16.73 35.10
CA ILE A 571 2.14 17.07 33.74
C ILE A 571 1.09 17.94 33.06
N CYS A 572 1.53 18.76 32.13
CA CYS A 572 0.67 19.46 31.18
C CYS A 572 0.82 18.89 29.79
N VAL A 573 -0.28 18.87 29.03
CA VAL A 573 -0.33 18.41 27.64
C VAL A 573 -0.88 19.55 26.81
N THR A 574 -0.19 19.97 25.73
CA THR A 574 -0.46 21.22 25.02
C THR A 574 -1.93 21.36 24.68
N GLU A 575 -2.65 20.88 23.89
CA GLU A 575 -4.06 21.16 23.58
C GLU A 575 -5.05 20.77 24.69
N HIS A 576 -4.65 19.95 25.67
CA HIS A 576 -5.52 19.42 26.71
C HIS A 576 -5.41 20.18 28.04
N SER A 577 -4.30 20.91 28.25
CA SER A 577 -4.08 21.78 29.43
C SER A 577 -4.18 23.24 29.01
N LYS A 578 -5.23 23.94 29.43
CA LYS A 578 -5.39 25.36 29.08
C LYS A 578 -4.21 26.17 29.60
N TRP A 579 -3.32 26.55 28.68
CA TRP A 579 -2.17 27.43 28.96
C TRP A 579 -1.32 27.01 30.17
N ASN A 580 -1.13 25.69 30.42
CA ASN A 580 -0.45 25.14 31.61
C ASN A 580 -1.14 25.36 32.96
N GLU A 581 -2.36 25.82 32.98
CA GLU A 581 -3.09 26.10 34.23
C GLU A 581 -3.85 24.89 34.77
N GLU A 582 -4.04 23.85 33.95
CA GLU A 582 -4.82 22.67 34.34
C GLU A 582 -3.97 21.38 34.12
N PRO A 583 -3.09 21.04 35.07
CA PRO A 583 -2.27 19.85 34.95
C PRO A 583 -3.09 18.56 35.07
N PHE A 584 -2.51 17.49 34.56
CA PHE A 584 -2.96 16.12 34.76
C PHE A 584 -2.05 15.42 35.75
N THR A 585 -2.63 14.67 36.69
CA THR A 585 -1.87 13.86 37.64
C THR A 585 -1.70 12.44 37.16
N ILE A 586 -0.49 11.91 37.17
CA ILE A 586 -0.21 10.52 36.78
C ILE A 586 -0.71 9.60 37.90
N CYS A 587 -1.76 8.79 37.62
CA CYS A 587 -2.30 7.83 38.58
C CYS A 587 -1.70 6.43 38.45
N GLY A 588 -1.10 6.11 37.32
CA GLY A 588 -0.47 4.81 37.08
C GLY A 588 0.39 4.75 35.85
N VAL A 589 1.20 3.69 35.78
CA VAL A 589 2.06 3.36 34.65
C VAL A 589 1.66 2.00 34.12
N TYR A 590 1.47 1.89 32.80
CA TYR A 590 1.15 0.64 32.14
C TYR A 590 2.30 0.15 31.25
N GLU A 591 2.30 -1.15 30.92
CA GLU A 591 3.32 -1.76 30.05
C GLU A 591 3.18 -1.25 28.62
N ASN A 592 4.32 -1.15 27.91
CA ASN A 592 4.35 -0.66 26.54
C ASN A 592 3.43 -1.48 25.63
N ILE A 593 2.60 -0.78 24.87
CA ILE A 593 1.82 -1.36 23.80
C ILE A 593 2.35 -0.88 22.44
N ARG A 594 2.10 -1.66 21.41
CA ARG A 594 2.38 -1.23 20.04
C ARG A 594 1.20 -0.43 19.51
N LEU A 595 1.51 0.76 19.01
CA LEU A 595 0.58 1.63 18.31
C LEU A 595 0.82 1.49 16.80
N GLY A 596 -0.24 1.24 16.02
CA GLY A 596 -0.14 0.96 14.60
C GLY A 596 0.31 -0.47 14.25
N GLY A 597 0.66 -0.70 12.99
CA GLY A 597 1.18 -1.97 12.49
C GLY A 597 2.67 -2.17 12.79
N ILE A 598 3.17 -3.41 12.67
CA ILE A 598 4.59 -3.72 12.91
C ILE A 598 5.56 -2.99 11.97
N SER A 599 5.13 -2.72 10.75
CA SER A 599 5.93 -2.00 9.74
C SER A 599 5.85 -0.48 9.85
N ASN A 600 4.86 0.02 10.60
CA ASN A 600 4.60 1.44 10.79
C ASN A 600 4.22 1.70 12.24
N GLN A 601 5.13 1.33 13.15
CA GLN A 601 4.93 1.46 14.59
C GLN A 601 5.20 2.90 15.03
N ASP A 602 4.26 3.46 15.83
CA ASP A 602 4.51 4.69 16.54
C ASP A 602 5.33 4.39 17.80
N MET A 603 6.54 4.92 17.85
CA MET A 603 7.49 4.73 18.95
C MET A 603 7.41 5.84 20.00
N ARG A 604 6.51 6.83 19.83
CA ARG A 604 6.32 7.88 20.85
C ARG A 604 5.80 7.28 22.15
N PRO A 605 6.15 7.88 23.29
CA PRO A 605 5.44 7.58 24.56
C PRO A 605 3.94 7.76 24.38
N SER A 606 3.14 6.94 25.03
CA SER A 606 1.68 7.07 24.99
C SER A 606 1.09 7.46 26.34
N VAL A 607 0.04 8.26 26.27
CA VAL A 607 -0.72 8.72 27.44
C VAL A 607 -2.18 8.37 27.25
N LEU A 608 -2.78 7.70 28.24
CA LEU A 608 -4.20 7.41 28.30
C LEU A 608 -4.90 8.46 29.19
N PHE A 609 -6.00 8.99 28.67
CA PHE A 609 -6.87 9.91 29.37
C PHE A 609 -8.17 9.23 29.76
N TYR A 610 -8.70 9.53 30.92
CA TYR A 610 -9.99 8.99 31.31
C TYR A 610 -11.15 9.74 30.68
N ALA A 611 -12.03 9.00 30.01
CA ALA A 611 -13.21 9.54 29.35
C ALA A 611 -14.41 9.51 30.29
N HIS A 612 -14.82 10.67 30.81
CA HIS A 612 -16.00 10.81 31.65
C HIS A 612 -17.34 10.64 30.91
N LYS A 613 -17.31 10.67 29.60
CA LYS A 613 -18.47 10.45 28.72
C LYS A 613 -18.16 9.39 27.69
N PRO A 614 -19.17 8.61 27.28
CA PRO A 614 -18.93 7.60 26.21
C PRO A 614 -18.33 8.22 24.94
N MET A 615 -17.23 7.64 24.49
CA MET A 615 -16.48 8.05 23.30
C MET A 615 -17.08 7.51 22.00
N TYR A 616 -16.41 7.72 20.90
CA TYR A 616 -16.95 7.51 19.54
C TYR A 616 -16.77 6.10 19.01
N THR A 617 -16.08 5.21 19.72
CA THR A 617 -15.89 3.82 19.33
C THR A 617 -16.26 2.90 20.46
N LEU A 618 -17.29 2.08 20.26
CA LEU A 618 -17.69 1.00 21.15
C LEU A 618 -16.72 -0.17 20.98
N GLN A 619 -16.19 -0.70 22.08
CA GLN A 619 -15.43 -1.94 22.14
C GLN A 619 -16.13 -2.96 23.00
N VAL A 620 -16.17 -4.22 22.54
CA VAL A 620 -16.87 -5.32 23.21
C VAL A 620 -15.97 -6.54 23.26
N LYS A 621 -15.76 -7.08 24.46
CA LYS A 621 -15.05 -8.34 24.68
C LYS A 621 -16.04 -9.48 24.89
N PHE A 622 -15.87 -10.54 24.15
CA PHE A 622 -16.62 -11.77 24.29
C PHE A 622 -15.80 -12.85 24.99
N HIS A 623 -16.44 -13.82 25.59
CA HIS A 623 -15.78 -15.05 26.05
C HIS A 623 -15.18 -15.80 24.86
N GLU A 624 -15.96 -15.90 23.79
CA GLU A 624 -15.56 -16.47 22.50
C GLU A 624 -16.27 -15.68 21.39
N LEU A 625 -15.48 -15.11 20.49
CA LEU A 625 -15.98 -14.36 19.34
C LEU A 625 -16.28 -15.32 18.19
N SER A 626 -17.53 -15.67 18.04
CA SER A 626 -18.07 -16.48 16.95
C SER A 626 -18.85 -15.63 15.95
N ASN A 627 -19.15 -16.18 14.78
CA ASN A 627 -20.03 -15.55 13.80
C ASN A 627 -21.43 -15.24 14.41
N ASP A 628 -21.91 -16.09 15.32
CA ASP A 628 -23.18 -15.89 16.01
C ASP A 628 -23.10 -14.75 17.03
N SER A 629 -21.99 -14.61 17.75
CA SER A 629 -21.73 -13.47 18.64
C SER A 629 -21.68 -12.15 17.87
N MET A 630 -20.98 -12.15 16.72
CA MET A 630 -20.93 -10.98 15.84
C MET A 630 -22.30 -10.63 15.25
N ALA A 631 -23.09 -11.63 14.83
CA ALA A 631 -24.44 -11.39 14.32
C ALA A 631 -25.37 -10.80 15.39
N ARG A 632 -25.32 -11.30 16.65
CA ARG A 632 -26.07 -10.72 17.76
C ARG A 632 -25.65 -9.28 18.08
N LEU A 633 -24.35 -8.99 18.09
CA LEU A 633 -23.86 -7.63 18.26
C LEU A 633 -24.35 -6.71 17.15
N GLN A 634 -24.22 -7.14 15.88
CA GLN A 634 -24.70 -6.38 14.73
C GLN A 634 -26.20 -6.13 14.79
N GLN A 635 -26.99 -7.15 15.15
CA GLN A 635 -28.44 -7.02 15.31
C GLN A 635 -28.77 -5.99 16.39
N LYS A 636 -28.12 -6.04 17.56
CA LYS A 636 -28.34 -5.10 18.65
C LYS A 636 -28.02 -3.67 18.26
N ILE A 637 -26.90 -3.45 17.53
CA ILE A 637 -26.53 -2.14 16.99
C ILE A 637 -27.61 -1.63 16.03
N SER A 638 -28.06 -2.47 15.10
CA SER A 638 -29.08 -2.11 14.10
C SER A 638 -30.45 -1.84 14.74
N GLU A 639 -30.84 -2.56 15.78
CA GLU A 639 -32.05 -2.31 16.56
C GLU A 639 -32.00 -0.98 17.32
N THR A 640 -30.81 -0.62 17.83
CA THR A 640 -30.63 0.62 18.59
C THR A 640 -30.54 1.85 17.68
N PHE A 641 -30.00 1.67 16.48
CA PHE A 641 -29.76 2.71 15.48
C PHE A 641 -30.33 2.34 14.09
N PRO A 642 -31.65 2.22 13.95
CA PRO A 642 -32.29 1.73 12.71
C PRO A 642 -32.05 2.65 11.50
N ASP A 643 -31.83 3.93 11.74
CA ASP A 643 -31.60 4.95 10.70
C ASP A 643 -30.12 5.11 10.31
N ARG A 644 -29.23 4.27 10.85
CA ARG A 644 -27.78 4.35 10.62
C ARG A 644 -27.20 3.00 10.19
N GLU A 645 -26.24 3.04 9.29
CA GLU A 645 -25.44 1.88 8.92
C GLU A 645 -24.18 1.82 9.77
N LEU A 646 -24.29 1.25 10.97
CA LEU A 646 -23.18 1.03 11.88
C LEU A 646 -22.83 -0.47 11.85
N ASN A 647 -21.56 -0.77 11.65
CA ASN A 647 -21.08 -2.14 11.49
C ASN A 647 -20.20 -2.57 12.65
N ALA A 648 -20.48 -3.75 13.19
CA ALA A 648 -19.59 -4.43 14.10
C ALA A 648 -18.43 -5.07 13.33
N ILE A 649 -17.20 -4.82 13.75
CA ILE A 649 -15.98 -5.30 13.12
C ILE A 649 -15.14 -6.05 14.15
N SER A 650 -14.58 -7.20 13.77
CA SER A 650 -13.66 -7.93 14.63
C SER A 650 -12.30 -7.22 14.68
N PHE A 651 -11.75 -7.05 15.89
CA PHE A 651 -10.38 -6.53 16.07
C PHE A 651 -9.35 -7.35 15.30
N ARG A 652 -9.50 -8.69 15.34
CA ARG A 652 -8.60 -9.60 14.63
C ARG A 652 -8.63 -9.37 13.12
N SER A 653 -9.83 -9.17 12.53
CA SER A 653 -9.93 -8.90 11.10
C SER A 653 -9.24 -7.61 10.71
N GLU A 654 -9.42 -6.55 11.51
CA GLU A 654 -8.80 -5.26 11.25
C GLU A 654 -7.27 -5.32 11.37
N ILE A 655 -6.74 -5.97 12.42
CA ILE A 655 -5.31 -6.18 12.56
C ILE A 655 -4.74 -7.01 11.39
N MET A 656 -5.49 -8.02 10.90
CA MET A 656 -5.06 -8.79 9.72
C MET A 656 -5.09 -7.96 8.44
N ASP A 657 -5.98 -6.96 8.35
CA ASP A 657 -6.03 -6.04 7.21
C ASP A 657 -4.85 -5.05 7.20
N LEU A 658 -4.26 -4.72 8.34
CA LEU A 658 -2.97 -3.99 8.39
C LEU A 658 -1.83 -4.74 7.67
N TYR A 659 -1.93 -6.06 7.59
CA TYR A 659 -0.93 -6.91 6.92
C TYR A 659 -1.38 -7.40 5.54
N LYS A 660 -2.46 -6.83 4.98
CA LYS A 660 -3.04 -7.24 3.70
C LYS A 660 -2.00 -7.19 2.57
N ASP A 661 -1.27 -6.09 2.44
CA ASP A 661 -0.24 -5.93 1.41
C ASP A 661 0.90 -6.93 1.59
N SER A 662 1.33 -7.18 2.84
CA SER A 662 2.35 -8.18 3.15
C SER A 662 1.87 -9.60 2.84
N ARG A 663 0.58 -9.89 3.07
CA ARG A 663 -0.06 -11.16 2.72
C ARG A 663 -0.10 -11.36 1.20
N GLN A 664 -0.56 -10.35 0.46
CA GLN A 664 -0.61 -10.38 -1.00
C GLN A 664 0.77 -10.56 -1.61
N PHE A 665 1.77 -9.85 -1.08
CA PHE A 665 3.15 -10.02 -1.50
C PHE A 665 3.68 -11.45 -1.21
N ARG A 666 3.47 -11.99 0.00
CA ARG A 666 3.82 -13.38 0.34
C ARG A 666 3.16 -14.36 -0.62
N ASP A 667 1.86 -14.23 -0.86
CA ASP A 667 1.10 -15.16 -1.70
C ASP A 667 1.54 -15.11 -3.16
N SER A 668 1.87 -13.92 -3.67
CA SER A 668 2.45 -13.72 -5.00
C SER A 668 3.81 -14.43 -5.14
N VAL A 669 4.68 -14.29 -4.15
CA VAL A 669 5.98 -14.94 -4.10
C VAL A 669 5.83 -16.46 -3.99
N MET A 670 4.90 -16.94 -3.14
CA MET A 670 4.62 -18.37 -2.95
C MET A 670 4.11 -19.03 -4.25
N ILE A 671 3.15 -18.41 -4.91
CA ILE A 671 2.59 -18.92 -6.18
C ILE A 671 3.67 -18.91 -7.27
N GLY A 672 4.40 -17.81 -7.43
CA GLY A 672 5.49 -17.73 -8.41
C GLY A 672 6.57 -18.78 -8.19
N GLY A 673 6.97 -19.00 -6.94
CA GLY A 673 7.97 -20.01 -6.58
C GLY A 673 7.47 -21.45 -6.77
N LEU A 674 6.23 -21.76 -6.38
CA LEU A 674 5.62 -23.06 -6.61
C LEU A 674 5.48 -23.36 -8.11
N VAL A 675 5.09 -22.38 -8.90
CA VAL A 675 5.04 -22.50 -10.37
C VAL A 675 6.43 -22.77 -10.94
N THR A 676 7.46 -22.09 -10.42
CA THR A 676 8.85 -22.36 -10.87
C THR A 676 9.28 -23.78 -10.57
N LEU A 677 8.96 -24.31 -9.38
CA LEU A 677 9.21 -25.71 -9.04
C LEU A 677 8.49 -26.67 -9.99
N LEU A 678 7.22 -26.41 -10.28
CA LEU A 678 6.42 -27.22 -11.19
C LEU A 678 7.01 -27.20 -12.60
N VAL A 679 7.36 -26.03 -13.11
CA VAL A 679 8.01 -25.88 -14.42
C VAL A 679 9.34 -26.62 -14.46
N THR A 680 10.16 -26.53 -13.39
CA THR A 680 11.43 -27.25 -13.27
C THR A 680 11.22 -28.76 -13.31
N LEU A 681 10.24 -29.29 -12.59
CA LEU A 681 9.91 -30.73 -12.59
C LEU A 681 9.44 -31.21 -13.96
N ILE A 682 8.57 -30.45 -14.65
CA ILE A 682 8.14 -30.78 -16.02
C ILE A 682 9.36 -30.86 -16.96
N GLY A 683 10.28 -29.90 -16.87
CA GLY A 683 11.49 -29.87 -17.67
C GLY A 683 12.40 -31.06 -17.39
N LEU A 684 12.58 -31.44 -16.12
CA LEU A 684 13.38 -32.57 -15.70
C LEU A 684 12.79 -33.90 -16.23
N ILE A 685 11.48 -34.09 -16.13
CA ILE A 685 10.78 -35.27 -16.65
C ILE A 685 10.95 -35.34 -18.18
N GLY A 686 10.80 -34.21 -18.87
CA GLY A 686 11.02 -34.14 -20.31
C GLY A 686 12.43 -34.51 -20.72
N TYR A 687 13.42 -33.99 -19.98
CA TYR A 687 14.83 -34.28 -20.21
C TYR A 687 15.18 -35.77 -19.93
N THR A 688 14.71 -36.31 -18.81
CA THR A 688 15.00 -37.69 -18.41
C THR A 688 14.37 -38.71 -19.36
N ASN A 689 13.14 -38.46 -19.81
CA ASN A 689 12.48 -39.34 -20.78
C ASN A 689 13.25 -39.41 -22.11
N ASP A 690 13.83 -38.32 -22.59
CA ASP A 690 14.63 -38.29 -23.80
C ASP A 690 16.03 -38.89 -23.64
N GLU A 691 16.63 -38.90 -22.45
CA GLU A 691 17.92 -39.52 -22.15
C GLU A 691 17.82 -41.05 -21.99
N VAL A 692 16.65 -41.58 -21.58
CA VAL A 692 16.41 -43.00 -21.34
C VAL A 692 15.87 -43.70 -22.59
N SER A 693 15.17 -42.99 -23.47
CA SER A 693 14.67 -43.50 -24.75
C SER A 693 15.75 -43.48 -25.85
#